data_913ad19fb06885c3535b9d0abb172a9a
#
_entry.id   913ad19fb06885c3535b9d0abb172a9a
#
_cell.length_a   1.000
_cell.length_b   1.000
_cell.length_c   1.000
_cell.angle_alpha   90.00
_cell.angle_beta   90.00
_cell.angle_gamma   90.00
#
_symmetry.space_group_name_H-M   'P 1'
#
loop_
_entity.id
_entity.type
_entity.pdbx_description
1 polymer ?
#
loop_
_entity_poly.entity_id
_entity_poly.type
_entity_poly.pdbx_seq_one_letter_code
_entity_poly.pdbx_strand_id
1 'polypeptide(L)'
;MVALVTGSLGVAMAPPALSQEGIAGQLGAGQSDFGGVGLMQTPTARMAPVGTMSINWSRTAPYRRYSVFIQPVEWFEGGFRYVEVEDVSTSLFDRYLDKGFDMKLRLLEETRYWPQLAVGLRDVGGTTLFGSEYLAASKRWYDFDFTLGIGWGYLGAASDIDSPLGWLADRFDDRPNRAGGDQGGEFAVDALFHGPASIFGGVEWQTPWDPLVLQLEYEGNDYTDEPLGNDQQSESRVNIGARLAVTDNLELRAGWQRGSTAMAGISYHVDLAGLTQVKRDPAPRDINAPAFPDWASVSQALEENAGIRVHEIAESGDSLRVVAEPETFRNLNQSEGRAARILHAQASPEIDTFRFQWQQNGLALREDVHDRAAFVAAAESADREFGHRYGIYSHTRLAKPAREEIVHRESPQRFNWRVGPRLDQNFGGPDGYLYRLVMVTSGEYHTDRNGWLSAAGAWTMADNLDGYEYLGPSELPRVRSYLGDYLSASDVGIENLQYTRTANLADDWYAMGYAGLLEMMFAGAGAEVLHRPLDSPFAIGADVNWVRQRDFEQGFEMRDYDTWTGHLNAYIETGFEDILAKVSVGRYLAGDVGGTLDLSREFDSGVRVGAWGTWTDADDDFGEGGFDKGLYVSFPLDAFFTRSSRSAATLAWRPLTRDGGARLGRRYRLYDMTEERNLTPYWDGYPATWE
;
A
#
# COMPACT_ATOMS: atom_id res chain seq x y z
N MET A 1 9.56 12.74 -5.38
CA MET A 1 8.83 11.47 -5.13
C MET A 1 9.86 10.42 -4.75
N VAL A 2 9.91 10.01 -3.51
CA VAL A 2 10.83 8.95 -3.07
C VAL A 2 10.03 7.66 -3.02
N ALA A 3 10.27 6.75 -3.96
CA ALA A 3 9.76 5.38 -3.89
C ALA A 3 10.86 4.51 -3.28
N LEU A 4 10.71 4.13 -2.02
CA LEU A 4 11.60 3.17 -1.36
C LEU A 4 11.17 1.76 -1.77
N VAL A 5 11.89 1.17 -2.72
CA VAL A 5 11.74 -0.25 -3.07
C VAL A 5 12.65 -1.06 -2.15
N THR A 6 12.11 -1.57 -1.05
CA THR A 6 12.83 -2.52 -0.21
C THR A 6 12.55 -3.94 -0.69
N GLY A 7 13.28 -4.39 -1.70
CA GLY A 7 13.19 -5.76 -2.22
C GLY A 7 14.55 -6.26 -2.65
N SER A 8 14.94 -7.45 -2.19
CA SER A 8 16.12 -8.15 -2.69
C SER A 8 15.82 -8.67 -4.10
N LEU A 9 16.22 -7.93 -5.13
CA LEU A 9 16.19 -8.38 -6.52
C LEU A 9 17.35 -9.34 -6.78
N GLY A 10 17.05 -10.59 -6.93
CA GLY A 10 18.06 -11.58 -7.30
C GLY A 10 17.55 -13.00 -7.43
N VAL A 11 16.49 -13.24 -8.21
CA VAL A 11 16.17 -14.57 -8.79
C VAL A 11 15.25 -14.33 -10.00
N ALA A 12 15.47 -15.07 -11.07
CA ALA A 12 14.63 -15.06 -12.26
C ALA A 12 13.15 -15.33 -11.88
N MET A 13 12.31 -14.31 -12.02
CA MET A 13 10.88 -14.42 -11.76
C MET A 13 10.23 -15.27 -12.85
N ALA A 14 9.69 -16.41 -12.48
CA ALA A 14 8.66 -17.03 -13.31
C ALA A 14 7.41 -16.13 -13.23
N PRO A 15 6.71 -15.85 -14.34
CA PRO A 15 5.49 -15.05 -14.28
C PRO A 15 4.48 -15.78 -13.37
N PRO A 16 3.76 -15.03 -12.49
CA PRO A 16 2.71 -15.62 -11.67
C PRO A 16 1.64 -16.27 -12.58
N ALA A 17 1.07 -17.38 -12.13
CA ALA A 17 -0.05 -17.99 -12.82
C ALA A 17 -1.28 -17.12 -12.59
N LEU A 18 -1.64 -16.31 -13.58
CA LEU A 18 -2.85 -15.46 -13.55
C LEU A 18 -4.06 -16.37 -13.83
N SER A 19 -5.03 -16.37 -12.92
CA SER A 19 -6.21 -17.24 -12.98
C SER A 19 -7.51 -16.52 -13.39
N GLN A 20 -7.44 -15.25 -13.81
CA GLN A 20 -8.61 -14.50 -14.30
C GLN A 20 -8.52 -14.20 -15.80
N GLU A 21 -9.68 -14.04 -16.44
CA GLU A 21 -9.76 -13.50 -17.79
C GLU A 21 -9.04 -12.15 -17.85
N GLY A 22 -8.15 -12.00 -18.85
CA GLY A 22 -7.31 -10.82 -18.98
C GLY A 22 -8.10 -9.53 -19.04
N ILE A 23 -7.59 -8.47 -18.42
CA ILE A 23 -8.24 -7.14 -18.37
C ILE A 23 -8.04 -6.39 -19.68
N ALA A 24 -6.90 -6.62 -20.33
CA ALA A 24 -6.58 -5.99 -21.60
C ALA A 24 -7.59 -6.40 -22.70
N GLY A 25 -8.09 -5.42 -23.44
CA GLY A 25 -9.08 -5.62 -24.49
C GLY A 25 -10.53 -5.80 -24.02
N GLN A 26 -10.80 -5.81 -22.72
CA GLN A 26 -12.18 -5.83 -22.23
C GLN A 26 -12.88 -4.51 -22.54
N LEU A 27 -14.12 -4.60 -23.05
CA LEU A 27 -14.95 -3.45 -23.33
C LEU A 27 -15.33 -2.72 -22.03
N GLY A 28 -15.07 -1.41 -21.96
CA GLY A 28 -15.34 -0.58 -20.79
C GLY A 28 -14.30 -0.69 -19.66
N ALA A 29 -13.14 -1.35 -19.90
CA ALA A 29 -12.05 -1.43 -18.90
C ALA A 29 -10.76 -0.70 -19.34
N GLY A 30 -10.75 -0.09 -20.53
CA GLY A 30 -9.60 0.62 -21.08
C GLY A 30 -9.24 1.87 -20.30
N GLN A 31 -7.95 2.22 -20.35
CA GLN A 31 -7.42 3.39 -19.66
C GLN A 31 -7.45 4.61 -20.59
N SER A 32 -7.78 5.79 -20.05
CA SER A 32 -7.66 7.06 -20.78
C SER A 32 -6.20 7.52 -20.84
N ASP A 33 -5.91 8.58 -21.61
CA ASP A 33 -4.58 9.20 -21.65
C ASP A 33 -4.17 9.80 -20.30
N PHE A 34 -5.13 10.25 -19.51
CA PHE A 34 -4.89 10.71 -18.15
C PHE A 34 -4.67 9.56 -17.17
N GLY A 35 -4.96 8.32 -17.57
CA GLY A 35 -5.09 7.17 -16.71
C GLY A 35 -6.51 7.08 -16.14
N GLY A 36 -6.79 5.98 -15.43
CA GLY A 36 -8.14 5.65 -15.00
C GLY A 36 -9.04 5.19 -16.16
N VAL A 37 -10.07 4.42 -15.82
CA VAL A 37 -10.95 3.84 -16.83
C VAL A 37 -11.69 4.94 -17.59
N GLY A 38 -11.52 4.95 -18.92
CA GLY A 38 -12.03 5.99 -19.80
C GLY A 38 -11.91 5.64 -21.29
N LEU A 39 -12.26 6.59 -22.14
CA LEU A 39 -12.03 6.54 -23.59
C LEU A 39 -10.58 6.98 -23.91
N MET A 40 -10.39 8.01 -24.72
CA MET A 40 -9.06 8.58 -24.97
C MET A 40 -8.73 9.72 -24.00
N GLN A 41 -9.44 10.84 -24.08
CA GLN A 41 -9.25 11.98 -23.16
C GLN A 41 -10.30 12.03 -22.06
N THR A 42 -11.49 11.48 -22.33
CA THR A 42 -12.65 11.59 -21.44
C THR A 42 -12.82 10.34 -20.54
N PRO A 43 -13.27 10.55 -19.30
CA PRO A 43 -13.59 9.44 -18.41
C PRO A 43 -14.90 8.77 -18.80
N THR A 44 -15.10 7.53 -18.37
CA THR A 44 -16.39 6.83 -18.42
C THR A 44 -16.91 6.61 -16.99
N ALA A 45 -18.16 6.15 -16.87
CA ALA A 45 -18.68 5.70 -15.57
C ALA A 45 -18.17 4.31 -15.19
N ARG A 46 -17.48 3.61 -16.09
CA ARG A 46 -16.97 2.25 -15.87
C ARG A 46 -15.88 2.20 -14.83
N MET A 47 -15.78 1.04 -14.19
CA MET A 47 -14.75 0.67 -13.22
C MET A 47 -13.99 -0.55 -13.73
N ALA A 48 -12.71 -0.67 -13.39
CA ALA A 48 -11.97 -1.90 -13.58
C ALA A 48 -12.42 -2.98 -12.57
N PRO A 49 -12.11 -4.26 -12.80
CA PRO A 49 -12.28 -5.29 -11.77
C PRO A 49 -11.54 -4.94 -10.47
N VAL A 50 -12.12 -5.32 -9.33
CA VAL A 50 -11.49 -5.12 -8.02
C VAL A 50 -10.11 -5.78 -7.97
N GLY A 51 -9.14 -5.09 -7.38
CA GLY A 51 -7.75 -5.54 -7.34
C GLY A 51 -6.92 -5.16 -8.56
N THR A 52 -7.52 -4.58 -9.60
CA THR A 52 -6.74 -4.12 -10.76
C THR A 52 -5.85 -2.94 -10.39
N MET A 53 -4.55 -3.07 -10.69
CA MET A 53 -3.60 -1.97 -10.77
C MET A 53 -3.20 -1.77 -12.22
N SER A 54 -3.34 -0.56 -12.75
CA SER A 54 -3.00 -0.20 -14.12
C SER A 54 -1.84 0.79 -14.14
N ILE A 55 -0.77 0.45 -14.85
CA ILE A 55 0.40 1.31 -15.09
C ILE A 55 0.32 1.77 -16.53
N ASN A 56 0.26 3.08 -16.74
CA ASN A 56 0.00 3.65 -18.05
C ASN A 56 1.07 4.64 -18.45
N TRP A 57 1.36 4.64 -19.74
CA TRP A 57 2.08 5.68 -20.46
C TRP A 57 1.26 6.10 -21.68
N SER A 58 1.21 7.41 -21.94
CA SER A 58 0.64 7.93 -23.17
C SER A 58 1.38 9.17 -23.67
N ARG A 59 1.32 9.41 -24.98
CA ARG A 59 1.83 10.60 -25.64
C ARG A 59 0.82 11.12 -26.64
N THR A 60 0.43 12.37 -26.41
CA THR A 60 -0.33 13.21 -27.35
C THR A 60 0.30 14.58 -27.30
N ALA A 61 1.07 14.96 -28.33
CA ALA A 61 1.84 16.21 -28.29
C ALA A 61 0.97 17.42 -27.90
N PRO A 62 1.44 18.31 -26.99
CA PRO A 62 2.75 18.35 -26.34
C PRO A 62 2.86 17.58 -25.03
N TYR A 63 1.90 16.70 -24.72
CA TYR A 63 1.81 16.01 -23.44
C TYR A 63 2.40 14.61 -23.48
N ARG A 64 3.19 14.26 -22.44
CA ARG A 64 3.49 12.87 -22.05
C ARG A 64 2.91 12.64 -20.68
N ARG A 65 2.20 11.53 -20.51
CA ARG A 65 1.55 11.19 -19.25
C ARG A 65 1.98 9.83 -18.77
N TYR A 66 2.21 9.74 -17.47
CA TYR A 66 2.51 8.50 -16.75
C TYR A 66 1.51 8.41 -15.61
N SER A 67 0.90 7.26 -15.43
CA SER A 67 -0.05 7.11 -14.32
C SER A 67 -0.07 5.69 -13.74
N VAL A 68 -0.46 5.61 -12.48
CA VAL A 68 -0.76 4.37 -11.79
C VAL A 68 -2.13 4.52 -11.16
N PHE A 69 -3.07 3.67 -11.56
CA PHE A 69 -4.42 3.63 -11.04
C PHE A 69 -4.70 2.30 -10.39
N ILE A 70 -5.49 2.30 -9.31
CA ILE A 70 -5.85 1.12 -8.55
C ILE A 70 -7.37 1.13 -8.33
N GLN A 71 -7.97 -0.06 -8.46
CA GLN A 71 -9.37 -0.34 -8.14
C GLN A 71 -9.41 -1.12 -6.81
N PRO A 72 -9.34 -0.46 -5.64
CA PRO A 72 -9.31 -1.18 -4.36
C PRO A 72 -10.66 -1.78 -3.99
N VAL A 73 -11.78 -1.18 -4.39
CA VAL A 73 -13.15 -1.63 -4.14
C VAL A 73 -14.01 -1.39 -5.39
N GLU A 74 -15.14 -2.06 -5.50
CA GLU A 74 -16.02 -1.98 -6.70
C GLU A 74 -16.49 -0.57 -7.07
N TRP A 75 -16.62 0.31 -6.09
CA TRP A 75 -17.21 1.64 -6.23
C TRP A 75 -16.19 2.78 -6.23
N PHE A 76 -14.89 2.50 -6.02
CA PHE A 76 -13.85 3.52 -5.97
C PHE A 76 -12.64 3.13 -6.83
N GLU A 77 -12.24 4.04 -7.70
CA GLU A 77 -10.98 4.03 -8.45
C GLU A 77 -10.17 5.25 -8.04
N GLY A 78 -8.89 5.08 -7.79
CA GLY A 78 -7.99 6.18 -7.47
C GLY A 78 -6.60 5.97 -8.07
N GLY A 79 -5.90 7.07 -8.35
CA GLY A 79 -4.58 6.96 -8.92
C GLY A 79 -3.77 8.24 -8.85
N PHE A 80 -2.51 8.06 -9.21
CA PHE A 80 -1.54 9.12 -9.31
C PHE A 80 -1.16 9.31 -10.78
N ARG A 81 -1.13 10.57 -11.20
CA ARG A 81 -0.74 10.96 -12.56
C ARG A 81 0.45 11.90 -12.52
N TYR A 82 1.28 11.74 -13.53
CA TYR A 82 2.41 12.59 -13.84
C TYR A 82 2.29 13.07 -15.27
N VAL A 83 2.32 14.39 -15.49
CA VAL A 83 2.20 15.02 -16.82
C VAL A 83 3.46 15.83 -17.10
N GLU A 84 4.16 15.48 -18.15
CA GLU A 84 5.23 16.28 -18.74
C GLU A 84 4.63 17.11 -19.87
N VAL A 85 4.74 18.44 -19.79
CA VAL A 85 4.32 19.38 -20.81
C VAL A 85 5.57 19.84 -21.57
N GLU A 86 5.66 19.48 -22.84
CA GLU A 86 6.75 19.89 -23.76
C GLU A 86 6.47 21.29 -24.31
N ASP A 87 7.50 21.96 -24.80
CA ASP A 87 7.41 23.25 -25.49
C ASP A 87 6.87 24.44 -24.67
N VAL A 88 7.00 24.36 -23.35
CA VAL A 88 6.63 25.44 -22.45
C VAL A 88 7.87 26.26 -22.12
N SER A 89 7.92 27.51 -22.59
CA SER A 89 9.00 28.46 -22.27
C SER A 89 8.73 29.08 -20.88
N THR A 90 9.04 28.36 -19.82
CA THR A 90 9.21 28.96 -18.51
C THR A 90 10.63 29.48 -18.36
N SER A 91 10.85 30.50 -17.50
CA SER A 91 12.13 31.19 -17.37
C SER A 91 13.34 30.33 -16.98
N LEU A 92 13.15 29.04 -16.72
CA LEU A 92 14.19 28.14 -16.22
C LEU A 92 14.28 26.77 -16.95
N PHE A 93 13.21 26.29 -17.61
CA PHE A 93 13.18 24.94 -18.19
C PHE A 93 12.35 24.90 -19.48
N ASP A 94 12.76 24.08 -20.46
CA ASP A 94 12.02 23.85 -21.72
C ASP A 94 10.80 22.92 -21.55
N ARG A 95 10.50 22.46 -20.32
CA ARG A 95 9.38 21.56 -19.98
C ARG A 95 8.90 21.80 -18.57
N TYR A 96 7.62 21.58 -18.37
CA TYR A 96 6.97 21.63 -17.06
C TYR A 96 6.50 20.23 -16.66
N LEU A 97 6.59 19.93 -15.37
CA LEU A 97 6.26 18.63 -14.81
C LEU A 97 5.15 18.77 -13.76
N ASP A 98 3.96 18.29 -14.10
CA ASP A 98 2.78 18.34 -13.23
C ASP A 98 2.51 17.01 -12.52
N LYS A 99 1.90 17.06 -11.35
CA LYS A 99 1.53 15.92 -10.52
C LYS A 99 0.11 16.06 -10.03
N GLY A 100 -0.71 15.03 -10.22
CA GLY A 100 -2.09 15.03 -9.76
C GLY A 100 -2.53 13.70 -9.17
N PHE A 101 -3.52 13.77 -8.28
CA PHE A 101 -4.29 12.61 -7.85
C PHE A 101 -5.66 12.69 -8.49
N ASP A 102 -6.12 11.57 -9.02
CA ASP A 102 -7.44 11.44 -9.61
C ASP A 102 -8.23 10.41 -8.82
N MET A 103 -9.54 10.63 -8.71
CA MET A 103 -10.45 9.70 -8.05
C MET A 103 -11.79 9.64 -8.79
N LYS A 104 -12.41 8.46 -8.76
CA LYS A 104 -13.75 8.23 -9.33
C LYS A 104 -14.56 7.35 -8.39
N LEU A 105 -15.81 7.73 -8.19
CA LEU A 105 -16.79 7.03 -7.37
C LEU A 105 -17.96 6.57 -8.25
N ARG A 106 -18.26 5.27 -8.23
CA ARG A 106 -19.48 4.72 -8.80
C ARG A 106 -20.66 5.04 -7.89
N LEU A 107 -21.63 5.79 -8.39
CA LEU A 107 -22.84 6.18 -7.67
C LEU A 107 -23.96 5.16 -7.85
N LEU A 108 -24.12 4.64 -9.07
CA LEU A 108 -25.13 3.65 -9.43
C LEU A 108 -24.52 2.60 -10.36
N GLU A 109 -24.87 1.36 -10.12
CA GLU A 109 -24.51 0.25 -10.99
C GLU A 109 -25.44 0.16 -12.20
N GLU A 110 -24.92 -0.32 -13.34
CA GLU A 110 -25.73 -0.53 -14.53
C GLU A 110 -26.78 -1.61 -14.30
N THR A 111 -28.00 -1.30 -14.66
CA THR A 111 -29.11 -2.26 -14.68
C THR A 111 -29.67 -2.39 -16.10
N ARG A 112 -30.64 -3.25 -16.29
CA ARG A 112 -31.33 -3.34 -17.60
C ARG A 112 -31.82 -1.99 -18.13
N TYR A 113 -32.28 -1.10 -17.25
CA TYR A 113 -32.96 0.17 -17.64
C TYR A 113 -32.09 1.40 -17.34
N TRP A 114 -31.26 1.37 -16.28
CA TRP A 114 -30.48 2.51 -15.84
C TRP A 114 -29.01 2.35 -16.26
N PRO A 115 -28.36 3.42 -16.71
CA PRO A 115 -26.92 3.41 -16.95
C PRO A 115 -26.15 3.31 -15.62
N GLN A 116 -24.91 2.89 -15.68
CA GLN A 116 -23.95 3.11 -14.59
C GLN A 116 -23.67 4.59 -14.47
N LEU A 117 -23.66 5.13 -13.24
CA LEU A 117 -23.33 6.53 -12.97
C LEU A 117 -22.08 6.61 -12.11
N ALA A 118 -21.20 7.54 -12.46
CA ALA A 118 -20.03 7.85 -11.66
C ALA A 118 -19.80 9.37 -11.58
N VAL A 119 -19.21 9.79 -10.47
CA VAL A 119 -18.64 11.12 -10.27
C VAL A 119 -17.13 10.96 -10.12
N GLY A 120 -16.38 11.89 -10.69
CA GLY A 120 -14.94 11.86 -10.51
C GLY A 120 -14.33 13.25 -10.44
N LEU A 121 -13.14 13.26 -9.88
CA LEU A 121 -12.30 14.44 -9.67
C LEU A 121 -10.93 14.13 -10.25
N ARG A 122 -10.40 15.01 -11.09
CA ARG A 122 -9.04 14.96 -11.61
C ARG A 122 -8.20 16.05 -10.97
N ASP A 123 -6.94 15.75 -10.74
CA ASP A 123 -5.96 16.67 -10.17
C ASP A 123 -6.38 17.26 -8.82
N VAL A 124 -6.97 16.41 -7.97
CA VAL A 124 -7.37 16.79 -6.62
C VAL A 124 -6.16 16.80 -5.70
N GLY A 125 -5.83 17.98 -5.17
CA GLY A 125 -4.65 18.13 -4.31
C GLY A 125 -3.32 18.03 -5.05
N GLY A 126 -3.29 18.29 -6.37
CA GLY A 126 -2.12 18.55 -7.19
C GLY A 126 -1.88 20.05 -7.35
N THR A 127 -1.39 20.45 -8.53
CA THR A 127 -1.27 21.87 -8.93
C THR A 127 -2.59 22.48 -9.36
N THR A 128 -3.62 21.65 -9.57
CA THR A 128 -4.92 22.00 -10.17
C THR A 128 -4.88 22.47 -11.63
N LEU A 129 -3.72 22.43 -12.30
CA LEU A 129 -3.57 22.83 -13.69
C LEU A 129 -4.49 22.06 -14.65
N PHE A 130 -4.66 20.75 -14.39
CA PHE A 130 -5.59 19.88 -15.12
C PHE A 130 -6.83 19.55 -14.28
N GLY A 131 -7.13 20.39 -13.28
CA GLY A 131 -8.25 20.19 -12.35
C GLY A 131 -9.57 20.09 -13.08
N SER A 132 -10.31 19.02 -12.82
CA SER A 132 -11.61 18.78 -13.45
C SER A 132 -12.52 17.98 -12.53
N GLU A 133 -13.81 18.28 -12.60
CA GLU A 133 -14.85 17.46 -12.02
C GLU A 133 -15.78 16.96 -13.14
N TYR A 134 -16.38 15.79 -12.94
CA TYR A 134 -17.31 15.26 -13.93
C TYR A 134 -18.38 14.36 -13.34
N LEU A 135 -19.49 14.29 -14.06
CA LEU A 135 -20.50 13.26 -13.92
C LEU A 135 -20.56 12.49 -15.24
N ALA A 136 -20.50 11.17 -15.19
CA ALA A 136 -20.57 10.31 -16.36
C ALA A 136 -21.63 9.24 -16.19
N ALA A 137 -22.29 8.90 -17.30
CA ALA A 137 -23.25 7.81 -17.41
C ALA A 137 -22.80 6.88 -18.53
N SER A 138 -22.69 5.58 -18.25
CA SER A 138 -22.28 4.57 -19.24
C SER A 138 -23.31 3.46 -19.36
N LYS A 139 -23.61 3.06 -20.60
CA LYS A 139 -24.60 2.03 -20.89
C LYS A 139 -24.13 1.09 -21.99
N ARG A 140 -24.08 -0.21 -21.68
CA ARG A 140 -23.75 -1.25 -22.65
C ARG A 140 -24.97 -1.66 -23.46
N TRP A 141 -24.75 -1.82 -24.76
CA TRP A 141 -25.71 -2.37 -25.67
C TRP A 141 -25.01 -3.31 -26.65
N TYR A 142 -25.13 -4.62 -26.41
CA TYR A 142 -24.37 -5.66 -27.12
C TYR A 142 -22.84 -5.37 -27.11
N ASP A 143 -22.25 -5.28 -28.29
CA ASP A 143 -20.82 -5.04 -28.50
C ASP A 143 -20.45 -3.53 -28.43
N PHE A 144 -21.36 -2.67 -28.04
CA PHE A 144 -21.14 -1.24 -27.89
C PHE A 144 -21.26 -0.81 -26.44
N ASP A 145 -20.38 0.08 -26.02
CA ASP A 145 -20.45 0.74 -24.72
C ASP A 145 -20.52 2.25 -24.91
N PHE A 146 -21.64 2.85 -24.57
CA PHE A 146 -21.91 4.28 -24.75
C PHE A 146 -21.65 5.01 -23.46
N THR A 147 -21.00 6.17 -23.54
CA THR A 147 -20.80 7.09 -22.42
C THR A 147 -21.25 8.48 -22.80
N LEU A 148 -21.95 9.15 -21.88
CA LEU A 148 -22.30 10.56 -21.92
C LEU A 148 -22.00 11.18 -20.57
N GLY A 149 -21.39 12.37 -20.56
CA GLY A 149 -21.03 13.06 -19.33
C GLY A 149 -21.06 14.58 -19.47
N ILE A 150 -20.94 15.22 -18.33
CA ILE A 150 -20.73 16.66 -18.19
C ILE A 150 -19.48 16.88 -17.34
N GLY A 151 -18.58 17.77 -17.79
CA GLY A 151 -17.31 18.10 -17.13
C GLY A 151 -17.18 19.58 -16.86
N TRP A 152 -16.53 19.89 -15.76
CA TRP A 152 -16.10 21.23 -15.35
C TRP A 152 -14.56 21.33 -15.38
N GLY A 153 -14.06 22.56 -15.31
CA GLY A 153 -12.63 22.82 -15.32
C GLY A 153 -11.98 22.41 -16.64
N TYR A 154 -10.78 21.81 -16.60
CA TYR A 154 -10.05 21.44 -17.82
C TYR A 154 -10.87 20.53 -18.76
N LEU A 155 -11.60 19.56 -18.22
CA LEU A 155 -12.47 18.68 -19.03
C LEU A 155 -13.65 19.41 -19.66
N GLY A 156 -14.07 20.54 -19.10
CA GLY A 156 -15.20 21.35 -19.55
C GLY A 156 -14.81 22.69 -20.18
N ALA A 157 -13.53 22.86 -20.59
CA ALA A 157 -12.99 24.16 -21.02
C ALA A 157 -13.66 24.78 -22.24
N ALA A 158 -14.28 24.01 -23.11
CA ALA A 158 -15.06 24.55 -24.24
C ALA A 158 -16.31 25.33 -23.80
N SER A 159 -16.72 25.25 -22.52
CA SER A 159 -17.77 26.09 -21.92
C SER A 159 -19.10 26.09 -22.68
N ASP A 160 -19.55 24.90 -23.11
CA ASP A 160 -20.80 24.72 -23.87
C ASP A 160 -22.05 25.11 -23.06
N ILE A 161 -21.97 25.10 -21.73
CA ILE A 161 -23.08 25.34 -20.81
C ILE A 161 -22.59 26.35 -19.77
N ASP A 162 -23.28 27.49 -19.66
CA ASP A 162 -23.05 28.45 -18.58
C ASP A 162 -23.43 27.80 -17.25
N SER A 163 -22.57 27.86 -16.27
CA SER A 163 -22.74 27.33 -14.90
C SER A 163 -23.94 26.40 -14.66
N PRO A 164 -23.80 25.05 -14.86
CA PRO A 164 -24.94 24.13 -14.68
C PRO A 164 -25.54 24.13 -13.26
N LEU A 165 -24.78 24.54 -12.26
CA LEU A 165 -25.23 24.61 -10.87
C LEU A 165 -25.55 26.03 -10.39
N GLY A 166 -25.39 27.08 -11.21
CA GLY A 166 -25.69 28.46 -10.88
C GLY A 166 -27.15 28.69 -10.47
N TRP A 167 -28.10 27.87 -11.01
CA TRP A 167 -29.49 27.92 -10.59
C TRP A 167 -29.72 27.49 -9.12
N LEU A 168 -28.76 26.79 -8.50
CA LEU A 168 -28.85 26.42 -7.09
C LEU A 168 -28.35 27.54 -6.19
N ALA A 169 -27.28 28.22 -6.59
CA ALA A 169 -26.71 29.37 -5.87
C ALA A 169 -25.68 30.08 -6.76
N ASP A 170 -25.69 31.43 -6.72
CA ASP A 170 -24.80 32.31 -7.50
C ASP A 170 -23.30 32.02 -7.27
N ARG A 171 -22.92 31.44 -6.14
CA ARG A 171 -21.53 31.04 -5.86
C ARG A 171 -20.96 30.02 -6.88
N PHE A 172 -21.83 29.26 -7.57
CA PHE A 172 -21.40 28.29 -8.58
C PHE A 172 -21.22 28.90 -9.98
N ASP A 173 -21.53 30.21 -10.17
CA ASP A 173 -21.46 30.82 -11.50
C ASP A 173 -20.02 30.99 -11.97
N ASP A 174 -19.09 31.32 -11.06
CA ASP A 174 -17.70 31.54 -11.40
C ASP A 174 -16.79 30.48 -10.76
N ARG A 175 -15.84 29.96 -11.53
CA ARG A 175 -14.78 29.10 -11.01
C ARG A 175 -13.65 29.99 -10.47
N PRO A 176 -13.27 29.86 -9.19
CA PRO A 176 -12.12 30.58 -8.64
C PRO A 176 -10.87 30.29 -9.48
N ASN A 177 -10.21 31.34 -9.97
CA ASN A 177 -8.97 31.22 -10.73
C ASN A 177 -7.83 30.85 -9.77
N ARG A 178 -7.44 29.58 -9.77
CA ARG A 178 -6.31 29.05 -8.98
C ARG A 178 -5.12 28.64 -9.85
N ALA A 179 -5.06 29.15 -11.07
CA ALA A 179 -3.94 28.89 -11.97
C ALA A 179 -2.62 29.31 -11.31
N GLY A 180 -1.85 28.34 -10.86
CA GLY A 180 -0.51 28.54 -10.35
C GLY A 180 -0.44 29.09 -8.92
N GLY A 181 -1.18 28.51 -7.96
CA GLY A 181 -0.73 28.59 -6.58
C GLY A 181 0.72 28.09 -6.53
N ASP A 182 1.65 28.91 -6.03
CA ASP A 182 3.11 28.68 -6.09
C ASP A 182 3.57 27.34 -5.51
N GLN A 183 2.64 26.53 -4.96
CA GLN A 183 2.96 25.30 -4.22
C GLN A 183 1.82 24.27 -4.32
N GLY A 184 1.80 23.51 -5.37
CA GLY A 184 0.82 22.43 -5.56
C GLY A 184 0.62 21.55 -4.33
N GLY A 185 -0.64 21.22 -4.00
CA GLY A 185 -0.97 20.30 -2.92
C GLY A 185 -2.18 20.64 -2.08
N GLU A 186 -2.86 21.73 -2.34
CA GLU A 186 -4.11 22.07 -1.66
C GLU A 186 -5.31 21.32 -2.23
N PHE A 187 -6.26 21.04 -1.35
CA PHE A 187 -7.56 20.50 -1.73
C PHE A 187 -8.48 21.68 -2.10
N ALA A 188 -8.61 21.97 -3.40
CA ALA A 188 -9.42 23.08 -3.90
C ALA A 188 -10.94 22.80 -3.82
N VAL A 189 -11.45 22.58 -2.59
CA VAL A 189 -12.87 22.24 -2.36
C VAL A 189 -13.83 23.34 -2.83
N ASP A 190 -13.41 24.58 -2.74
CA ASP A 190 -14.18 25.77 -3.13
C ASP A 190 -14.28 25.99 -4.65
N ALA A 191 -13.47 25.28 -5.45
CA ALA A 191 -13.55 25.30 -6.91
C ALA A 191 -14.35 24.13 -7.50
N LEU A 192 -14.74 23.16 -6.67
CA LEU A 192 -15.43 21.94 -7.16
C LEU A 192 -16.80 22.26 -7.76
N PHE A 193 -17.03 21.82 -9.01
CA PHE A 193 -18.28 22.00 -9.77
C PHE A 193 -18.71 23.46 -9.98
N HIS A 194 -17.74 24.37 -10.02
CA HIS A 194 -17.97 25.80 -10.24
C HIS A 194 -17.66 26.20 -11.69
N GLY A 195 -18.37 27.24 -12.17
CA GLY A 195 -18.18 27.84 -13.48
C GLY A 195 -18.84 27.07 -14.61
N PRO A 196 -18.49 27.40 -15.87
CA PRO A 196 -19.04 26.77 -17.07
C PRO A 196 -18.61 25.31 -17.18
N ALA A 197 -19.40 24.55 -17.95
CA ALA A 197 -19.15 23.14 -18.18
C ALA A 197 -19.33 22.77 -19.65
N SER A 198 -18.87 21.60 -20.04
CA SER A 198 -19.10 21.05 -21.38
C SER A 198 -19.59 19.62 -21.34
N ILE A 199 -20.30 19.23 -22.40
CA ILE A 199 -20.71 17.87 -22.63
C ILE A 199 -19.53 17.10 -23.26
N PHE A 200 -19.33 15.88 -22.80
CA PHE A 200 -18.42 14.92 -23.41
C PHE A 200 -19.05 13.54 -23.52
N GLY A 201 -18.46 12.65 -24.28
CA GLY A 201 -18.91 11.28 -24.36
C GLY A 201 -18.34 10.52 -25.55
N GLY A 202 -18.86 9.33 -25.78
CA GLY A 202 -18.39 8.52 -26.89
C GLY A 202 -18.90 7.11 -26.86
N VAL A 203 -18.33 6.28 -27.69
CA VAL A 203 -18.68 4.88 -27.84
C VAL A 203 -17.42 4.03 -28.04
N GLU A 204 -17.38 2.91 -27.36
CA GLU A 204 -16.48 1.80 -27.64
C GLU A 204 -17.24 0.73 -28.40
N TRP A 205 -16.57 0.13 -29.37
CA TRP A 205 -17.06 -1.01 -30.12
C TRP A 205 -16.10 -2.18 -30.04
N GLN A 206 -16.56 -3.27 -29.43
CA GLN A 206 -15.87 -4.56 -29.49
C GLN A 206 -15.97 -5.11 -30.89
N THR A 207 -14.87 -5.16 -31.61
CA THR A 207 -14.89 -5.71 -32.96
C THR A 207 -15.05 -7.25 -32.93
N PRO A 208 -15.42 -7.88 -34.07
CA PRO A 208 -15.43 -9.34 -34.16
C PRO A 208 -14.04 -10.01 -33.95
N TRP A 209 -12.97 -9.25 -33.89
CA TRP A 209 -11.65 -9.71 -33.49
C TRP A 209 -11.42 -9.29 -32.03
N ASP A 210 -11.59 -10.24 -31.12
CA ASP A 210 -11.62 -10.04 -29.67
C ASP A 210 -10.55 -9.10 -29.10
N PRO A 211 -9.24 -9.15 -29.54
CA PRO A 211 -8.25 -8.24 -29.01
C PRO A 211 -8.44 -6.75 -29.35
N LEU A 212 -9.30 -6.42 -30.32
CA LEU A 212 -9.42 -5.06 -30.85
C LEU A 212 -10.72 -4.38 -30.44
N VAL A 213 -10.61 -3.23 -29.76
CA VAL A 213 -11.71 -2.31 -29.45
C VAL A 213 -11.47 -1.00 -30.21
N LEU A 214 -12.49 -0.51 -30.93
CA LEU A 214 -12.48 0.79 -31.57
C LEU A 214 -13.21 1.82 -30.72
N GLN A 215 -12.75 3.07 -30.77
CA GLN A 215 -13.26 4.17 -29.96
C GLN A 215 -13.62 5.38 -30.83
N LEU A 216 -14.75 5.98 -30.56
CA LEU A 216 -15.17 7.29 -31.06
C LEU A 216 -15.51 8.16 -29.86
N GLU A 217 -14.91 9.33 -29.75
CA GLU A 217 -15.04 10.23 -28.61
C GLU A 217 -15.37 11.64 -29.06
N TYR A 218 -16.22 12.32 -28.28
CA TYR A 218 -16.46 13.76 -28.35
C TYR A 218 -15.97 14.39 -27.05
N GLU A 219 -15.07 15.36 -27.18
CA GLU A 219 -14.37 15.98 -26.06
C GLU A 219 -15.06 17.25 -25.55
N GLY A 220 -14.97 17.49 -24.23
CA GLY A 220 -15.43 18.71 -23.57
C GLY A 220 -14.42 19.85 -23.55
N ASN A 221 -13.17 19.62 -23.96
CA ASN A 221 -12.11 20.63 -24.09
C ASN A 221 -11.93 21.05 -25.57
N ASP A 222 -11.70 22.32 -25.84
CA ASP A 222 -11.39 22.85 -27.17
C ASP A 222 -9.93 23.33 -27.31
N TYR A 223 -9.16 23.23 -26.22
CA TYR A 223 -7.71 23.53 -26.16
C TYR A 223 -7.33 24.99 -26.43
N THR A 224 -8.26 25.93 -26.27
CA THR A 224 -8.05 27.36 -26.45
C THR A 224 -7.62 28.10 -25.18
N ASP A 225 -7.71 27.44 -24.03
CA ASP A 225 -7.28 27.94 -22.72
C ASP A 225 -6.48 26.85 -21.99
N GLU A 226 -5.33 26.50 -22.56
CA GLU A 226 -4.46 25.46 -22.03
C GLU A 226 -3.59 25.97 -20.88
N PRO A 227 -3.31 25.11 -19.88
CA PRO A 227 -2.41 25.46 -18.80
C PRO A 227 -1.06 25.99 -19.29
N LEU A 228 -0.51 26.97 -18.57
CA LEU A 228 0.80 27.59 -18.86
C LEU A 228 0.83 28.39 -20.20
N GLY A 229 -0.34 28.76 -20.73
CA GLY A 229 -0.43 29.48 -22.00
C GLY A 229 0.01 28.65 -23.22
N ASN A 230 -0.07 27.34 -23.12
CA ASN A 230 0.27 26.40 -24.17
C ASN A 230 -0.94 26.05 -25.05
N ASP A 231 -1.67 27.08 -25.51
CA ASP A 231 -2.86 26.94 -26.30
C ASP A 231 -2.59 26.20 -27.63
N GLN A 232 -3.51 25.32 -27.98
CA GLN A 232 -3.33 24.43 -29.09
C GLN A 232 -4.46 24.58 -30.09
N GLN A 233 -4.13 24.37 -31.36
CA GLN A 233 -5.12 24.36 -32.42
C GLN A 233 -5.89 23.03 -32.38
N SER A 234 -7.22 23.11 -32.22
CA SER A 234 -8.13 22.00 -32.35
C SER A 234 -8.99 22.21 -33.59
N GLU A 235 -8.88 21.31 -34.57
CA GLU A 235 -9.73 21.34 -35.79
C GLU A 235 -11.05 20.62 -35.54
N SER A 236 -11.12 19.76 -34.54
CA SER A 236 -12.29 18.96 -34.20
C SER A 236 -12.24 18.48 -32.75
N ARG A 237 -13.39 18.49 -32.09
CA ARG A 237 -13.59 17.86 -30.77
C ARG A 237 -13.94 16.37 -30.88
N VAL A 238 -13.92 15.81 -32.11
CA VAL A 238 -14.14 14.37 -32.32
C VAL A 238 -12.82 13.66 -32.45
N ASN A 239 -12.60 12.67 -31.63
CA ASN A 239 -11.42 11.82 -31.61
C ASN A 239 -11.79 10.39 -32.04
N ILE A 240 -10.86 9.72 -32.71
CA ILE A 240 -11.00 8.31 -33.09
C ILE A 240 -9.79 7.53 -32.61
N GLY A 241 -10.01 6.33 -32.12
CA GLY A 241 -8.93 5.51 -31.58
C GLY A 241 -9.21 4.02 -31.59
N ALA A 242 -8.20 3.31 -31.21
CA ALA A 242 -8.20 1.86 -31.08
C ALA A 242 -7.39 1.41 -29.88
N ARG A 243 -7.85 0.35 -29.22
CA ARG A 243 -7.15 -0.37 -28.17
C ARG A 243 -6.90 -1.81 -28.65
N LEU A 244 -5.69 -2.29 -28.52
CA LEU A 244 -5.28 -3.63 -28.92
C LEU A 244 -4.68 -4.37 -27.73
N ALA A 245 -5.36 -5.41 -27.26
CA ALA A 245 -4.80 -6.35 -26.30
C ALA A 245 -3.71 -7.19 -26.99
N VAL A 246 -2.47 -7.04 -26.53
CA VAL A 246 -1.32 -7.84 -27.00
C VAL A 246 -1.18 -9.13 -26.19
N THR A 247 -1.49 -9.03 -24.90
CA THR A 247 -1.62 -10.14 -23.95
C THR A 247 -2.78 -9.83 -23.02
N ASP A 248 -3.14 -10.74 -22.14
CA ASP A 248 -4.17 -10.56 -21.13
C ASP A 248 -3.93 -9.35 -20.20
N ASN A 249 -2.70 -8.89 -20.12
CA ASN A 249 -2.27 -7.80 -19.23
C ASN A 249 -1.73 -6.56 -19.96
N LEU A 250 -1.38 -6.67 -21.24
CA LEU A 250 -0.72 -5.59 -21.99
C LEU A 250 -1.63 -5.11 -23.12
N GLU A 251 -1.95 -3.82 -23.09
CA GLU A 251 -2.76 -3.12 -24.07
C GLU A 251 -1.95 -2.00 -24.75
N LEU A 252 -2.01 -1.94 -26.07
CA LEU A 252 -1.52 -0.84 -26.88
C LEU A 252 -2.71 0.04 -27.29
N ARG A 253 -2.49 1.35 -27.30
CA ARG A 253 -3.49 2.33 -27.69
C ARG A 253 -2.94 3.24 -28.78
N ALA A 254 -3.78 3.57 -29.75
CA ALA A 254 -3.46 4.53 -30.80
C ALA A 254 -4.72 5.31 -31.17
N GLY A 255 -4.54 6.59 -31.52
CA GLY A 255 -5.68 7.44 -31.88
C GLY A 255 -5.25 8.68 -32.65
N TRP A 256 -6.29 9.36 -33.19
CA TRP A 256 -6.20 10.66 -33.82
C TRP A 256 -7.11 11.62 -33.07
N GLN A 257 -6.52 12.62 -32.47
CA GLN A 257 -7.20 13.56 -31.58
C GLN A 257 -7.12 14.98 -32.12
N ARG A 258 -8.08 15.82 -31.74
CA ARG A 258 -8.16 17.24 -32.11
C ARG A 258 -8.20 17.50 -33.62
N GLY A 259 -8.46 16.49 -34.45
CA GLY A 259 -8.39 16.58 -35.91
C GLY A 259 -6.96 16.64 -36.50
N SER A 260 -5.94 16.85 -35.65
CA SER A 260 -4.58 17.17 -36.08
C SER A 260 -3.48 16.34 -35.41
N THR A 261 -3.75 15.62 -34.31
CA THR A 261 -2.68 15.08 -33.45
C THR A 261 -2.79 13.58 -33.27
N ALA A 262 -1.68 12.87 -33.52
CA ALA A 262 -1.58 11.45 -33.25
C ALA A 262 -1.37 11.18 -31.75
N MET A 263 -2.02 10.14 -31.23
CA MET A 263 -1.86 9.62 -29.89
C MET A 263 -1.29 8.20 -29.93
N ALA A 264 -0.42 7.90 -28.99
CA ALA A 264 0.02 6.53 -28.70
C ALA A 264 0.06 6.29 -27.18
N GLY A 265 -0.27 5.09 -26.76
CA GLY A 265 -0.25 4.71 -25.33
C GLY A 265 -0.01 3.23 -25.11
N ILE A 266 0.42 2.93 -23.90
CA ILE A 266 0.63 1.55 -23.41
C ILE A 266 0.03 1.49 -22.02
N SER A 267 -0.74 0.42 -21.75
CA SER A 267 -1.27 0.11 -20.42
C SER A 267 -0.88 -1.31 -20.03
N TYR A 268 -0.39 -1.46 -18.83
CA TYR A 268 -0.09 -2.76 -18.23
C TYR A 268 -0.94 -2.95 -16.98
N HIS A 269 -1.70 -4.04 -16.95
CA HIS A 269 -2.64 -4.35 -15.88
C HIS A 269 -2.10 -5.48 -15.01
N VAL A 270 -2.25 -5.34 -13.69
CA VAL A 270 -1.90 -6.36 -12.70
C VAL A 270 -3.11 -6.64 -11.84
N ASP A 271 -3.50 -7.90 -11.73
CA ASP A 271 -4.50 -8.33 -10.77
C ASP A 271 -3.84 -8.53 -9.40
N LEU A 272 -3.98 -7.55 -8.51
CA LEU A 272 -3.43 -7.58 -7.16
C LEU A 272 -4.19 -8.57 -6.27
N ALA A 273 -5.50 -8.74 -6.49
CA ALA A 273 -6.35 -9.62 -5.68
C ALA A 273 -6.08 -11.09 -5.99
N GLY A 274 -5.81 -11.42 -7.25
CA GLY A 274 -5.51 -12.78 -7.70
C GLY A 274 -4.02 -13.13 -7.75
N LEU A 275 -3.14 -12.24 -7.25
CA LEU A 275 -1.69 -12.44 -7.34
C LEU A 275 -1.24 -13.60 -6.43
N THR A 276 -1.05 -14.77 -7.02
CA THR A 276 -0.63 -15.99 -6.30
C THR A 276 0.45 -16.74 -7.08
N GLN A 277 1.27 -17.48 -6.34
CA GLN A 277 2.29 -18.36 -6.91
C GLN A 277 2.13 -19.77 -6.35
N VAL A 278 2.21 -20.78 -7.21
CA VAL A 278 2.19 -22.18 -6.78
C VAL A 278 3.33 -22.46 -5.81
N LYS A 279 3.00 -22.91 -4.62
CA LYS A 279 3.97 -23.21 -3.57
C LYS A 279 4.63 -24.57 -3.76
N ARG A 280 5.92 -24.62 -3.42
CA ARG A 280 6.75 -25.84 -3.40
C ARG A 280 7.30 -26.08 -1.99
N ASP A 281 6.52 -25.72 -0.99
CA ASP A 281 6.86 -26.03 0.40
C ASP A 281 6.77 -27.54 0.64
N PRO A 282 7.48 -28.07 1.62
CA PRO A 282 7.35 -29.48 2.00
C PRO A 282 5.88 -29.81 2.27
N ALA A 283 5.42 -30.97 1.83
CA ALA A 283 4.07 -31.44 2.13
C ALA A 283 3.88 -31.56 3.68
N PRO A 284 2.65 -31.33 4.19
CA PRO A 284 2.37 -31.59 5.59
C PRO A 284 2.63 -33.06 5.92
N ARG A 285 3.12 -33.30 7.14
CA ARG A 285 3.40 -34.66 7.60
C ARG A 285 2.13 -35.51 7.64
N ASP A 286 2.22 -36.79 7.31
CA ASP A 286 1.11 -37.73 7.45
C ASP A 286 0.71 -37.85 8.92
N ILE A 287 -0.60 -37.90 9.21
CA ILE A 287 -1.12 -37.97 10.58
C ILE A 287 -0.71 -39.27 11.28
N ASN A 288 -0.53 -40.34 10.51
CA ASN A 288 -0.11 -41.66 10.99
C ASN A 288 1.41 -41.87 10.93
N ALA A 289 2.21 -40.82 10.69
CA ALA A 289 3.65 -40.93 10.65
C ALA A 289 4.23 -41.36 12.01
N PRO A 290 5.34 -42.13 12.03
CA PRO A 290 5.93 -42.61 13.29
C PRO A 290 6.42 -41.47 14.18
N ALA A 291 6.50 -41.72 15.48
CA ALA A 291 7.04 -40.79 16.46
C ALA A 291 8.51 -40.40 16.13
N PHE A 292 8.93 -39.26 16.64
CA PHE A 292 10.31 -38.79 16.56
C PHE A 292 11.18 -39.45 17.64
N PRO A 293 12.50 -39.48 17.46
CA PRO A 293 13.41 -40.06 18.45
C PRO A 293 13.43 -39.29 19.77
N ASP A 294 13.26 -37.95 19.71
CA ASP A 294 13.28 -37.04 20.85
C ASP A 294 12.56 -35.71 20.55
N TRP A 295 12.36 -34.91 21.58
CA TRP A 295 11.72 -33.60 21.50
C TRP A 295 12.53 -32.54 20.71
N ALA A 296 13.87 -32.70 20.64
CA ALA A 296 14.69 -31.81 19.82
C ALA A 296 14.39 -32.04 18.33
N SER A 297 14.21 -33.28 17.91
CA SER A 297 13.78 -33.64 16.54
C SER A 297 12.36 -33.13 16.25
N VAL A 298 11.47 -33.13 17.24
CA VAL A 298 10.13 -32.52 17.14
C VAL A 298 10.25 -31.01 16.90
N SER A 299 11.05 -30.31 17.71
CA SER A 299 11.29 -28.86 17.55
C SER A 299 11.81 -28.53 16.16
N GLN A 300 12.81 -29.27 15.67
CA GLN A 300 13.33 -29.10 14.31
C GLN A 300 12.24 -29.33 13.24
N ALA A 301 11.43 -30.37 13.40
CA ALA A 301 10.34 -30.63 12.45
C ALA A 301 9.25 -29.53 12.47
N LEU A 302 8.96 -28.93 13.63
CA LEU A 302 8.06 -27.80 13.77
C LEU A 302 8.63 -26.57 13.02
N GLU A 303 9.92 -26.32 13.10
CA GLU A 303 10.56 -25.21 12.35
C GLU A 303 10.54 -25.47 10.84
N GLU A 304 10.96 -26.65 10.39
CA GLU A 304 11.15 -26.96 8.97
C GLU A 304 9.81 -27.20 8.22
N ASN A 305 8.83 -27.81 8.87
CA ASN A 305 7.57 -28.21 8.23
C ASN A 305 6.37 -27.34 8.63
N ALA A 306 6.26 -26.94 9.90
CA ALA A 306 5.18 -26.07 10.35
C ALA A 306 5.54 -24.56 10.26
N GLY A 307 6.81 -24.22 9.98
CA GLY A 307 7.23 -22.85 9.76
C GLY A 307 7.10 -21.96 11.00
N ILE A 308 7.33 -22.53 12.19
CA ILE A 308 7.25 -21.82 13.46
C ILE A 308 8.59 -21.90 14.21
N ARG A 309 9.00 -20.82 14.83
CA ARG A 309 10.15 -20.83 15.75
C ARG A 309 9.70 -21.26 17.13
N VAL A 310 10.15 -22.42 17.56
CA VAL A 310 9.80 -22.98 18.88
C VAL A 310 10.65 -22.35 19.97
N HIS A 311 10.03 -21.91 21.04
CA HIS A 311 10.72 -21.46 22.26
C HIS A 311 10.68 -22.48 23.37
N GLU A 312 9.55 -23.16 23.52
CA GLU A 312 9.32 -24.11 24.61
C GLU A 312 8.21 -25.09 24.26
N ILE A 313 8.40 -26.35 24.62
CA ILE A 313 7.34 -27.37 24.60
C ILE A 313 7.20 -27.88 26.03
N ALA A 314 5.98 -27.94 26.53
CA ALA A 314 5.69 -28.39 27.89
C ALA A 314 4.43 -29.28 27.91
N GLU A 315 4.46 -30.33 28.78
CA GLU A 315 3.31 -31.18 29.07
C GLU A 315 2.68 -30.73 30.36
N SER A 316 1.34 -30.72 30.40
CA SER A 316 0.57 -30.34 31.59
C SER A 316 -0.74 -31.09 31.62
N GLY A 317 -0.80 -32.16 32.43
CA GLY A 317 -1.97 -33.01 32.56
C GLY A 317 -2.34 -33.66 31.22
N ASP A 318 -3.46 -33.25 30.66
CA ASP A 318 -3.99 -33.69 29.36
C ASP A 318 -3.64 -32.79 28.18
N SER A 319 -2.76 -31.81 28.38
CA SER A 319 -2.43 -30.83 27.34
C SER A 319 -0.95 -30.77 27.03
N LEU A 320 -0.62 -30.56 25.71
CA LEU A 320 0.69 -30.29 25.20
C LEU A 320 0.75 -28.85 24.70
N ARG A 321 1.57 -28.03 25.37
CA ARG A 321 1.72 -26.61 25.06
C ARG A 321 2.99 -26.33 24.27
N VAL A 322 2.85 -25.54 23.20
CA VAL A 322 3.97 -25.02 22.38
C VAL A 322 3.98 -23.49 22.45
N VAL A 323 5.08 -22.92 22.88
CA VAL A 323 5.32 -21.48 22.82
C VAL A 323 6.15 -21.20 21.59
N ALA A 324 5.63 -20.41 20.64
CA ALA A 324 6.30 -20.22 19.34
C ALA A 324 6.05 -18.83 18.73
N GLU A 325 6.87 -18.49 17.76
CA GLU A 325 6.68 -17.36 16.84
C GLU A 325 6.43 -17.86 15.41
N PRO A 326 5.47 -17.29 14.65
CA PRO A 326 5.27 -17.64 13.25
C PRO A 326 6.38 -17.06 12.37
N GLU A 327 6.99 -17.88 11.51
CA GLU A 327 8.12 -17.46 10.65
C GLU A 327 7.85 -17.56 9.15
N THR A 328 7.17 -18.62 8.72
CA THR A 328 7.12 -18.96 7.29
C THR A 328 5.77 -18.64 6.67
N PHE A 329 4.71 -19.19 7.22
CA PHE A 329 3.38 -19.08 6.64
C PHE A 329 2.68 -17.79 7.12
N ARG A 330 2.05 -17.07 6.19
CA ARG A 330 1.21 -15.91 6.53
C ARG A 330 -0.06 -16.35 7.27
N ASN A 331 -0.60 -17.48 6.87
CA ASN A 331 -1.76 -18.06 7.50
C ASN A 331 -1.36 -18.93 8.68
N LEU A 332 -1.76 -18.51 9.88
CA LEU A 332 -1.41 -19.19 11.11
C LEU A 332 -2.05 -20.59 11.22
N ASN A 333 -3.24 -20.78 10.63
CA ASN A 333 -3.89 -22.08 10.55
C ASN A 333 -3.03 -23.14 9.85
N GLN A 334 -2.31 -22.74 8.81
CA GLN A 334 -1.40 -23.65 8.10
C GLN A 334 -0.26 -24.11 9.02
N SER A 335 0.30 -23.18 9.80
CA SER A 335 1.31 -23.52 10.81
C SER A 335 0.75 -24.46 11.86
N GLU A 336 -0.44 -24.18 12.40
CA GLU A 336 -1.08 -24.99 13.46
C GLU A 336 -1.46 -26.37 12.95
N GLY A 337 -2.05 -26.49 11.77
CA GLY A 337 -2.41 -27.75 11.19
C GLY A 337 -1.21 -28.69 10.97
N ARG A 338 -0.10 -28.13 10.47
CA ARG A 338 1.17 -28.85 10.30
C ARG A 338 1.80 -29.22 11.64
N ALA A 339 1.80 -28.30 12.60
CA ALA A 339 2.30 -28.52 13.95
C ALA A 339 1.48 -29.59 14.69
N ALA A 340 0.16 -29.55 14.59
CA ALA A 340 -0.71 -30.53 15.23
C ALA A 340 -0.43 -31.97 14.73
N ARG A 341 -0.13 -32.17 13.44
CA ARG A 341 0.28 -33.48 12.89
C ARG A 341 1.62 -33.97 13.48
N ILE A 342 2.58 -33.08 13.62
CA ILE A 342 3.89 -33.37 14.22
C ILE A 342 3.74 -33.74 15.69
N LEU A 343 2.98 -32.94 16.43
CA LEU A 343 2.72 -33.16 17.86
C LEU A 343 1.94 -34.43 18.11
N HIS A 344 0.95 -34.75 17.26
CA HIS A 344 0.16 -35.96 17.38
C HIS A 344 1.04 -37.23 17.33
N ALA A 345 2.04 -37.25 16.44
CA ALA A 345 2.95 -38.39 16.33
C ALA A 345 3.80 -38.62 17.58
N GLN A 346 4.05 -37.58 18.39
CA GLN A 346 4.92 -37.63 19.56
C GLN A 346 4.18 -37.66 20.89
N ALA A 347 2.98 -37.06 20.95
CA ALA A 347 2.22 -36.92 22.20
C ALA A 347 1.77 -38.26 22.75
N SER A 348 1.88 -38.42 24.06
CA SER A 348 1.35 -39.57 24.78
C SER A 348 -0.17 -39.73 24.58
N PRO A 349 -0.75 -40.93 24.76
CA PRO A 349 -2.19 -41.17 24.64
C PRO A 349 -3.05 -40.33 25.61
N GLU A 350 -2.45 -39.85 26.68
CA GLU A 350 -3.13 -39.05 27.73
C GLU A 350 -3.32 -37.59 27.35
N ILE A 351 -2.67 -37.14 26.28
CA ILE A 351 -2.78 -35.77 25.77
C ILE A 351 -4.05 -35.65 24.91
N ASP A 352 -5.01 -34.84 25.34
CA ASP A 352 -6.27 -34.60 24.65
C ASP A 352 -6.28 -33.25 23.90
N THR A 353 -5.40 -32.30 24.27
CA THR A 353 -5.38 -30.96 23.68
C THR A 353 -3.99 -30.51 23.28
N PHE A 354 -3.92 -29.76 22.17
CA PHE A 354 -2.72 -28.99 21.73
C PHE A 354 -2.99 -27.52 22.00
N ARG A 355 -2.00 -26.84 22.59
CA ARG A 355 -2.09 -25.42 22.97
C ARG A 355 -0.94 -24.66 22.32
N PHE A 356 -1.24 -23.75 21.40
CA PHE A 356 -0.28 -22.91 20.73
C PHE A 356 -0.28 -21.52 21.35
N GLN A 357 0.80 -21.16 22.06
CA GLN A 357 0.99 -19.83 22.63
C GLN A 357 1.84 -19.01 21.69
N TRP A 358 1.19 -18.11 20.98
CA TRP A 358 1.82 -17.25 19.98
C TRP A 358 2.49 -16.04 20.62
N GLN A 359 3.73 -15.81 20.23
CA GLN A 359 4.54 -14.67 20.66
C GLN A 359 5.11 -13.94 19.44
N GLN A 360 5.50 -12.67 19.62
CA GLN A 360 6.27 -11.89 18.66
C GLN A 360 7.23 -10.98 19.42
N ASN A 361 8.53 -11.19 19.25
CA ASN A 361 9.57 -10.41 19.96
C ASN A 361 9.27 -10.30 21.47
N GLY A 362 8.96 -11.41 22.10
CA GLY A 362 8.65 -11.52 23.52
C GLY A 362 7.27 -11.02 23.96
N LEU A 363 6.48 -10.42 23.05
CA LEU A 363 5.09 -10.10 23.33
C LEU A 363 4.23 -11.35 23.22
N ALA A 364 3.54 -11.69 24.27
CA ALA A 364 2.54 -12.75 24.26
C ALA A 364 1.26 -12.23 23.60
N LEU A 365 0.81 -12.87 22.53
CA LEU A 365 -0.29 -12.39 21.70
C LEU A 365 -1.61 -13.10 22.04
N ARG A 366 -1.66 -14.42 21.87
CA ARG A 366 -2.84 -15.24 22.12
C ARG A 366 -2.46 -16.70 22.33
N GLU A 367 -3.41 -17.51 22.76
CA GLU A 367 -3.30 -18.95 22.83
C GLU A 367 -4.45 -19.58 22.04
N ASP A 368 -4.11 -20.46 21.11
CA ASP A 368 -5.07 -21.26 20.36
C ASP A 368 -5.04 -22.68 20.87
N VAL A 369 -6.22 -23.22 21.18
CA VAL A 369 -6.37 -24.55 21.76
C VAL A 369 -7.14 -25.44 20.81
N HIS A 370 -6.56 -26.60 20.48
CA HIS A 370 -7.12 -27.56 19.55
C HIS A 370 -7.45 -28.86 20.27
N ASP A 371 -8.68 -29.35 20.11
CA ASP A 371 -9.04 -30.71 20.50
C ASP A 371 -8.36 -31.70 19.59
N ARG A 372 -7.51 -32.59 20.17
CA ARG A 372 -6.69 -33.55 19.42
C ARG A 372 -7.56 -34.59 18.71
N ALA A 373 -8.61 -35.09 19.35
CA ALA A 373 -9.47 -36.12 18.77
C ALA A 373 -10.26 -35.57 17.59
N ALA A 374 -10.79 -34.33 17.70
CA ALA A 374 -11.46 -33.63 16.62
C ALA A 374 -10.51 -33.35 15.44
N PHE A 375 -9.27 -32.93 15.72
CA PHE A 375 -8.26 -32.70 14.70
C PHE A 375 -7.92 -33.99 13.93
N VAL A 376 -7.65 -35.10 14.62
CA VAL A 376 -7.30 -36.38 14.00
C VAL A 376 -8.46 -36.90 13.16
N ALA A 377 -9.68 -36.87 13.69
CA ALA A 377 -10.88 -37.31 12.98
C ALA A 377 -11.08 -36.49 11.67
N ALA A 378 -10.86 -35.18 11.71
CA ALA A 378 -10.93 -34.32 10.54
C ALA A 378 -9.79 -34.60 9.55
N ALA A 379 -8.57 -34.83 10.03
CA ALA A 379 -7.40 -35.14 9.18
C ALA A 379 -7.55 -36.46 8.42
N GLU A 380 -8.28 -37.42 8.99
CA GLU A 380 -8.58 -38.73 8.35
C GLU A 380 -9.84 -38.71 7.49
N SER A 381 -10.69 -37.70 7.63
CA SER A 381 -11.96 -37.58 6.92
C SER A 381 -11.79 -36.93 5.55
N ALA A 382 -12.69 -37.26 4.61
CA ALA A 382 -12.84 -36.52 3.37
C ALA A 382 -13.51 -35.16 3.58
N ASP A 383 -14.32 -35.00 4.63
CA ASP A 383 -14.97 -33.76 5.01
C ASP A 383 -14.19 -33.14 6.20
N ARG A 384 -13.18 -32.37 5.85
CA ARG A 384 -12.20 -31.82 6.79
C ARG A 384 -12.69 -30.61 7.60
N GLU A 385 -13.75 -29.95 7.15
CA GLU A 385 -14.13 -28.65 7.71
C GLU A 385 -15.03 -28.76 8.96
N PHE A 386 -15.97 -29.70 8.99
CA PHE A 386 -17.12 -29.61 9.90
C PHE A 386 -16.87 -29.97 11.37
N GLY A 387 -15.88 -30.81 11.67
CA GLY A 387 -15.69 -31.30 13.06
C GLY A 387 -14.68 -30.48 13.85
N HIS A 388 -13.53 -30.23 13.27
CA HIS A 388 -12.40 -29.62 13.96
C HIS A 388 -12.57 -28.10 14.23
N ARG A 389 -13.23 -27.37 13.33
CA ARG A 389 -13.47 -25.91 13.49
C ARG A 389 -14.15 -25.55 14.81
N TYR A 390 -15.03 -26.42 15.31
CA TYR A 390 -15.71 -26.25 16.58
C TYR A 390 -14.88 -26.70 17.80
N GLY A 391 -13.77 -27.37 17.58
CA GLY A 391 -12.81 -27.78 18.61
C GLY A 391 -11.65 -26.80 18.80
N ILE A 392 -11.64 -25.67 18.06
CA ILE A 392 -10.64 -24.61 18.22
C ILE A 392 -11.25 -23.44 18.98
N TYR A 393 -10.53 -22.94 19.96
CA TYR A 393 -10.88 -21.69 20.64
C TYR A 393 -9.63 -20.91 21.04
N SER A 394 -9.71 -19.58 20.91
CA SER A 394 -8.61 -18.67 21.16
C SER A 394 -8.80 -17.90 22.46
N HIS A 395 -7.72 -17.68 23.18
CA HIS A 395 -7.72 -16.99 24.46
C HIS A 395 -6.71 -15.84 24.51
N THR A 396 -7.09 -14.77 25.16
CA THR A 396 -6.17 -13.68 25.50
C THR A 396 -5.19 -14.09 26.61
N ARG A 397 -5.68 -14.88 27.58
CA ARG A 397 -4.86 -15.30 28.72
C ARG A 397 -4.06 -16.54 28.38
N LEU A 398 -2.76 -16.40 28.49
CA LEU A 398 -1.85 -17.53 28.52
C LEU A 398 -2.01 -18.23 29.86
N ALA A 399 -2.76 -19.34 29.89
CA ALA A 399 -2.88 -20.11 31.12
C ALA A 399 -1.49 -20.65 31.51
N LYS A 400 -1.09 -20.42 32.75
CA LYS A 400 0.04 -21.14 33.38
C LYS A 400 -0.58 -22.25 34.23
N PRO A 401 -0.56 -23.50 33.76
CA PRO A 401 -1.05 -24.62 34.57
C PRO A 401 -0.22 -24.76 35.85
N ALA A 402 -0.83 -25.28 36.90
CA ALA A 402 -0.21 -25.39 38.24
C ALA A 402 1.00 -26.35 38.28
N ARG A 403 1.12 -27.27 37.31
CA ARG A 403 2.23 -28.21 37.16
C ARG A 403 2.49 -28.42 35.69
N GLU A 404 3.59 -27.88 35.18
CA GLU A 404 4.09 -28.11 33.84
C GLU A 404 5.44 -28.83 33.89
N GLU A 405 5.61 -29.82 33.04
CA GLU A 405 6.89 -30.43 32.77
C GLU A 405 7.41 -29.88 31.41
N ILE A 406 8.48 -29.12 31.43
CA ILE A 406 9.12 -28.62 30.21
C ILE A 406 9.88 -29.79 29.59
N VAL A 407 9.40 -30.31 28.49
CA VAL A 407 10.00 -31.43 27.77
C VAL A 407 11.06 -30.97 26.77
N HIS A 408 10.94 -29.72 26.31
CA HIS A 408 11.95 -29.10 25.44
C HIS A 408 11.97 -27.58 25.60
N ARG A 409 13.18 -27.02 25.57
CA ARG A 409 13.38 -25.56 25.52
C ARG A 409 14.50 -25.24 24.55
N GLU A 410 14.16 -24.45 23.54
CA GLU A 410 15.13 -24.03 22.53
C GLU A 410 16.03 -22.93 23.07
N SER A 411 17.31 -22.99 22.67
CA SER A 411 18.24 -21.91 22.93
C SER A 411 17.92 -20.74 22.01
N PRO A 412 17.76 -19.51 22.54
CA PRO A 412 17.40 -18.38 21.71
C PRO A 412 18.46 -18.12 20.61
N GLN A 413 18.00 -18.04 19.37
CA GLN A 413 18.86 -17.56 18.28
C GLN A 413 19.15 -16.08 18.52
N ARG A 414 20.39 -15.77 18.90
CA ARG A 414 20.75 -14.42 19.33
C ARG A 414 21.07 -13.47 18.19
N PHE A 415 21.44 -13.98 17.04
CA PHE A 415 21.89 -13.14 15.94
C PHE A 415 21.21 -13.54 14.63
N ASN A 416 20.63 -12.55 13.98
CA ASN A 416 20.03 -12.64 12.67
C ASN A 416 20.57 -11.51 11.80
N TRP A 417 20.93 -11.78 10.54
CA TRP A 417 21.41 -10.77 9.62
C TRP A 417 21.00 -11.05 8.18
N ARG A 418 20.90 -10.01 7.40
CA ARG A 418 20.59 -10.08 5.96
C ARG A 418 21.32 -8.99 5.20
N VAL A 419 21.59 -9.28 3.92
CA VAL A 419 22.16 -8.33 2.96
C VAL A 419 21.29 -8.36 1.71
N GLY A 420 21.02 -7.20 1.13
CA GLY A 420 20.28 -7.10 -0.10
C GLY A 420 20.37 -5.73 -0.75
N PRO A 421 20.17 -5.65 -2.07
CA PRO A 421 20.12 -4.37 -2.76
C PRO A 421 18.82 -3.63 -2.45
N ARG A 422 18.88 -2.29 -2.45
CA ARG A 422 17.72 -1.39 -2.40
C ARG A 422 17.91 -0.28 -3.42
N LEU A 423 16.86 0.06 -4.14
CA LEU A 423 16.82 1.17 -5.07
C LEU A 423 15.98 2.30 -4.49
N ASP A 424 16.63 3.41 -4.15
CA ASP A 424 15.96 4.65 -3.77
C ASP A 424 15.75 5.50 -5.04
N GLN A 425 14.55 6.04 -5.24
CA GLN A 425 14.20 6.77 -6.45
C GLN A 425 13.43 8.04 -6.12
N ASN A 426 13.72 9.09 -6.86
CA ASN A 426 12.97 10.35 -6.83
C ASN A 426 12.53 10.70 -8.26
N PHE A 427 11.22 10.80 -8.46
CA PHE A 427 10.64 11.16 -9.75
C PHE A 427 10.01 12.55 -9.67
N GLY A 428 10.23 13.34 -10.72
CA GLY A 428 9.41 14.50 -10.99
C GLY A 428 9.66 15.69 -10.09
N GLY A 429 10.83 15.80 -9.49
CA GLY A 429 11.36 17.08 -9.06
C GLY A 429 11.86 17.89 -10.27
N PRO A 430 12.20 19.18 -10.07
CA PRO A 430 12.85 19.97 -11.11
C PRO A 430 14.13 19.32 -11.65
N ASP A 431 14.81 18.54 -10.81
CA ASP A 431 16.05 17.83 -11.11
C ASP A 431 15.85 16.55 -11.96
N GLY A 432 14.61 16.23 -12.33
CA GLY A 432 14.26 15.07 -13.16
C GLY A 432 14.22 13.76 -12.39
N TYR A 433 14.67 12.66 -13.02
CA TYR A 433 14.73 11.35 -12.39
C TYR A 433 16.08 11.15 -11.68
N LEU A 434 15.99 11.00 -10.37
CA LEU A 434 17.14 10.71 -9.52
C LEU A 434 17.02 9.30 -8.94
N TYR A 435 18.14 8.59 -8.84
CA TYR A 435 18.18 7.27 -8.25
C TYR A 435 19.46 7.05 -7.44
N ARG A 436 19.34 6.15 -6.46
CA ARG A 436 20.47 5.60 -5.70
C ARG A 436 20.29 4.10 -5.51
N LEU A 437 21.18 3.31 -6.05
CA LEU A 437 21.26 1.87 -5.81
C LEU A 437 22.22 1.62 -4.64
N VAL A 438 21.71 1.03 -3.57
CA VAL A 438 22.49 0.74 -2.37
C VAL A 438 22.48 -0.74 -2.04
N MET A 439 23.59 -1.22 -1.43
CA MET A 439 23.62 -2.49 -0.73
C MET A 439 23.36 -2.22 0.76
N VAL A 440 22.28 -2.80 1.27
CA VAL A 440 21.89 -2.66 2.68
C VAL A 440 22.28 -3.93 3.43
N THR A 441 23.03 -3.77 4.51
CA THR A 441 23.31 -4.82 5.50
C THR A 441 22.53 -4.50 6.77
N SER A 442 21.70 -5.43 7.23
CA SER A 442 20.95 -5.25 8.48
C SER A 442 21.03 -6.51 9.34
N GLY A 443 20.95 -6.31 10.65
CA GLY A 443 20.97 -7.42 11.59
C GLY A 443 20.31 -7.05 12.91
N GLU A 444 20.00 -8.08 13.69
CA GLU A 444 19.43 -8.00 15.02
C GLU A 444 20.18 -8.91 15.97
N TYR A 445 20.49 -8.39 17.14
CA TYR A 445 21.09 -9.15 18.23
C TYR A 445 20.16 -9.14 19.45
N HIS A 446 19.55 -10.29 19.76
CA HIS A 446 18.66 -10.46 20.89
C HIS A 446 19.44 -10.63 22.19
N THR A 447 19.28 -9.69 23.12
CA THR A 447 19.83 -9.76 24.48
C THR A 447 19.05 -10.73 25.35
N ASP A 448 17.75 -10.72 25.19
CA ASP A 448 16.76 -11.64 25.77
C ASP A 448 15.51 -11.73 24.85
N ARG A 449 14.46 -12.42 25.28
CA ARG A 449 13.23 -12.58 24.46
C ARG A 449 12.53 -11.26 24.15
N ASN A 450 12.65 -10.27 25.02
CA ASN A 450 11.94 -8.99 24.95
C ASN A 450 12.83 -7.82 24.55
N GLY A 451 14.17 -8.02 24.45
CA GLY A 451 15.12 -6.95 24.18
C GLY A 451 16.08 -7.32 23.07
N TRP A 452 16.30 -6.40 22.13
CA TRP A 452 17.25 -6.59 21.03
C TRP A 452 17.89 -5.28 20.57
N LEU A 453 19.07 -5.39 19.99
CA LEU A 453 19.77 -4.35 19.27
C LEU A 453 19.57 -4.59 17.77
N SER A 454 19.00 -3.65 17.05
CA SER A 454 18.95 -3.65 15.59
C SER A 454 20.01 -2.71 15.01
N ALA A 455 20.61 -3.10 13.90
CA ALA A 455 21.54 -2.27 13.14
C ALA A 455 21.25 -2.40 11.65
N ALA A 456 21.38 -1.29 10.91
CA ALA A 456 21.33 -1.27 9.45
C ALA A 456 22.31 -0.23 8.92
N GLY A 457 23.11 -0.63 7.93
CA GLY A 457 23.99 0.25 7.19
C GLY A 457 23.78 0.10 5.69
N ALA A 458 23.95 1.19 4.96
CA ALA A 458 23.83 1.23 3.51
C ALA A 458 25.15 1.65 2.88
N TRP A 459 25.47 1.05 1.74
CA TRP A 459 26.58 1.41 0.88
C TRP A 459 26.08 1.67 -0.53
N THR A 460 26.32 2.89 -1.04
CA THR A 460 25.97 3.31 -2.40
C THR A 460 26.83 2.60 -3.43
N MET A 461 26.18 1.93 -4.37
CA MET A 461 26.82 1.23 -5.48
C MET A 461 26.81 2.06 -6.75
N ALA A 462 25.75 2.80 -6.99
CA ALA A 462 25.57 3.67 -8.14
C ALA A 462 24.44 4.68 -7.86
N ASP A 463 24.59 5.90 -8.31
CA ASP A 463 23.58 6.95 -8.23
C ASP A 463 23.76 8.00 -9.32
N ASN A 464 22.86 8.97 -9.38
CA ASN A 464 22.97 10.20 -10.17
C ASN A 464 22.58 11.43 -9.32
N LEU A 465 22.86 11.38 -8.03
CA LEU A 465 22.45 12.39 -7.05
C LEU A 465 23.23 13.71 -7.18
N ASP A 466 24.30 13.75 -7.94
CA ASP A 466 25.01 15.00 -8.32
C ASP A 466 24.08 16.04 -8.94
N GLY A 467 22.97 15.59 -9.55
CA GLY A 467 21.93 16.43 -10.10
C GLY A 467 20.84 16.86 -9.10
N TYR A 468 20.95 16.54 -7.82
CA TYR A 468 19.97 16.93 -6.81
C TYR A 468 20.27 18.34 -6.30
N GLU A 469 19.71 19.35 -6.95
CA GLU A 469 19.93 20.77 -6.63
C GLU A 469 18.72 21.46 -5.99
N TYR A 470 17.52 20.92 -6.22
CA TYR A 470 16.29 21.56 -5.78
C TYR A 470 16.02 21.35 -4.29
N LEU A 471 16.05 22.47 -3.57
CA LEU A 471 15.61 22.56 -2.19
C LEU A 471 14.33 23.41 -2.16
N GLY A 472 13.16 22.77 -1.94
CA GLY A 472 11.87 23.45 -1.87
C GLY A 472 11.86 24.56 -0.83
N PRO A 473 11.06 25.61 -1.03
CA PRO A 473 10.88 26.64 -0.01
C PRO A 473 10.20 26.01 1.21
N SER A 474 10.71 26.30 2.42
CA SER A 474 10.10 25.95 3.70
C SER A 474 10.59 26.88 4.76
N GLU A 475 9.68 27.43 5.57
CA GLU A 475 9.97 28.19 6.78
C GLU A 475 9.93 27.31 8.03
N LEU A 476 9.43 26.08 7.91
CA LEU A 476 9.47 25.08 8.97
C LEU A 476 10.90 24.53 9.17
N PRO A 477 11.20 23.99 10.35
CA PRO A 477 12.41 23.20 10.53
C PRO A 477 12.51 22.09 9.47
N ARG A 478 13.63 22.04 8.74
CA ARG A 478 13.81 21.09 7.62
C ARG A 478 14.08 19.68 8.14
N VAL A 479 13.00 18.92 8.29
CA VAL A 479 13.01 17.56 8.87
C VAL A 479 12.93 16.46 7.80
N ARG A 480 12.57 16.81 6.55
CA ARG A 480 12.50 15.93 5.39
C ARG A 480 13.06 16.56 4.12
N SER A 481 12.92 17.87 3.93
CA SER A 481 13.37 18.55 2.70
C SER A 481 14.89 18.50 2.50
N TYR A 482 15.69 18.27 3.53
CA TYR A 482 17.13 17.96 3.43
C TYR A 482 17.44 16.53 2.91
N LEU A 483 16.45 15.79 2.40
CA LEU A 483 16.68 14.41 1.93
C LEU A 483 17.82 14.31 0.92
N GLY A 484 17.94 15.27 0.00
CA GLY A 484 19.03 15.32 -0.98
C GLY A 484 20.40 15.37 -0.33
N ASP A 485 20.58 16.25 0.67
CA ASP A 485 21.83 16.39 1.40
C ASP A 485 22.22 15.09 2.11
N TYR A 486 21.24 14.39 2.74
CA TYR A 486 21.52 13.09 3.38
C TYR A 486 21.84 11.98 2.38
N LEU A 487 21.25 11.99 1.21
CA LEU A 487 21.51 10.96 0.21
C LEU A 487 22.85 11.13 -0.51
N SER A 488 23.31 12.39 -0.67
CA SER A 488 24.53 12.72 -1.42
C SER A 488 25.77 12.93 -0.55
N ALA A 489 25.64 13.13 0.78
CA ALA A 489 26.75 13.47 1.64
C ALA A 489 27.77 12.34 1.82
N SER A 490 27.36 11.07 1.75
CA SER A 490 28.25 9.92 1.95
C SER A 490 27.76 8.67 1.24
N ASP A 491 28.72 7.92 0.66
CA ASP A 491 28.46 6.61 0.05
C ASP A 491 28.15 5.53 1.09
N VAL A 492 28.54 5.74 2.36
CA VAL A 492 28.34 4.77 3.45
C VAL A 492 27.67 5.48 4.63
N GLY A 493 26.52 4.98 5.03
CA GLY A 493 25.76 5.55 6.15
C GLY A 493 25.19 4.50 7.09
N ILE A 494 25.07 4.84 8.37
CA ILE A 494 24.33 4.05 9.36
C ILE A 494 22.87 4.49 9.30
N GLU A 495 21.99 3.65 8.76
CA GLU A 495 20.56 3.99 8.64
C GLU A 495 19.81 3.79 9.96
N ASN A 496 20.22 2.79 10.75
CA ASN A 496 19.61 2.48 12.05
C ASN A 496 20.63 1.84 12.98
N LEU A 497 20.62 2.21 14.25
CA LEU A 497 21.30 1.52 15.34
C LEU A 497 20.48 1.75 16.61
N GLN A 498 19.62 0.81 16.96
CA GLN A 498 18.56 1.00 17.94
C GLN A 498 18.47 -0.18 18.90
N TYR A 499 18.46 0.10 20.19
CA TYR A 499 18.01 -0.87 21.18
C TYR A 499 16.50 -0.74 21.38
N THR A 500 15.80 -1.88 21.37
CA THR A 500 14.35 -1.95 21.56
C THR A 500 14.02 -2.96 22.63
N ARG A 501 13.03 -2.64 23.46
CA ARG A 501 12.50 -3.56 24.47
C ARG A 501 10.98 -3.52 24.50
N THR A 502 10.36 -4.69 24.58
CA THR A 502 8.90 -4.88 24.65
C THR A 502 8.47 -5.43 25.99
N ALA A 503 7.19 -5.23 26.33
CA ALA A 503 6.57 -5.81 27.52
C ALA A 503 5.05 -5.95 27.33
N ASN A 504 4.46 -7.00 27.87
CA ASN A 504 3.04 -7.07 28.15
C ASN A 504 2.79 -6.41 29.51
N LEU A 505 2.01 -5.33 29.57
CA LEU A 505 1.64 -4.66 30.81
C LEU A 505 0.43 -5.36 31.48
N ALA A 506 -0.45 -5.89 30.67
CA ALA A 506 -1.60 -6.70 31.04
C ALA A 506 -2.03 -7.54 29.81
N ASP A 507 -3.12 -8.32 29.93
CA ASP A 507 -3.56 -9.25 28.89
C ASP A 507 -3.71 -8.63 27.48
N ASP A 508 -4.25 -7.40 27.38
CA ASP A 508 -4.49 -6.70 26.11
C ASP A 508 -3.64 -5.42 25.97
N TRP A 509 -2.70 -5.22 26.89
CA TRP A 509 -1.86 -4.03 26.93
C TRP A 509 -0.41 -4.35 26.63
N TYR A 510 0.11 -3.68 25.63
CA TYR A 510 1.46 -3.82 25.12
C TYR A 510 2.25 -2.53 25.30
N ALA A 511 3.53 -2.65 25.58
CA ALA A 511 4.44 -1.52 25.67
C ALA A 511 5.74 -1.80 24.93
N MET A 512 6.35 -0.75 24.40
CA MET A 512 7.66 -0.77 23.76
C MET A 512 8.41 0.50 24.11
N GLY A 513 9.71 0.35 24.43
CA GLY A 513 10.65 1.47 24.56
C GLY A 513 11.85 1.24 23.64
N TYR A 514 12.40 2.31 23.08
CA TYR A 514 13.52 2.24 22.16
C TYR A 514 14.39 3.50 22.23
N ALA A 515 15.68 3.34 21.90
CA ALA A 515 16.63 4.44 21.86
C ALA A 515 17.80 4.13 20.90
N GLY A 516 18.34 5.18 20.27
CA GLY A 516 19.50 5.07 19.38
C GLY A 516 19.39 5.94 18.15
N LEU A 517 20.06 5.53 17.06
CA LEU A 517 19.90 6.10 15.72
C LEU A 517 18.64 5.47 15.11
N LEU A 518 17.53 6.20 15.16
CA LEU A 518 16.20 5.65 14.85
C LEU A 518 15.96 5.52 13.34
N GLU A 519 16.40 6.52 12.60
CA GLU A 519 16.33 6.59 11.15
C GLU A 519 17.52 7.37 10.57
N MET A 520 17.59 7.49 9.25
CA MET A 520 18.65 8.22 8.55
C MET A 520 18.82 9.66 9.08
N MET A 521 17.70 10.37 9.34
CA MET A 521 17.73 11.79 9.72
C MET A 521 17.64 12.06 11.22
N PHE A 522 17.20 11.10 12.04
CA PHE A 522 16.93 11.34 13.47
C PHE A 522 17.45 10.22 14.37
N ALA A 523 18.02 10.66 15.49
CA ALA A 523 18.39 9.84 16.64
C ALA A 523 17.60 10.29 17.87
N GLY A 524 17.41 9.41 18.84
CA GLY A 524 16.69 9.76 20.06
C GLY A 524 16.19 8.56 20.83
N ALA A 525 15.13 8.81 21.62
CA ALA A 525 14.46 7.77 22.38
C ALA A 525 12.95 7.96 22.32
N GLY A 526 12.22 6.85 22.40
CA GLY A 526 10.78 6.88 22.40
C GLY A 526 10.15 5.71 23.14
N ALA A 527 8.86 5.82 23.35
CA ALA A 527 8.03 4.77 23.92
C ALA A 527 6.67 4.72 23.23
N GLU A 528 6.09 3.55 23.20
CA GLU A 528 4.75 3.31 22.68
C GLU A 528 3.99 2.40 23.62
N VAL A 529 2.69 2.66 23.78
CA VAL A 529 1.73 1.79 24.49
C VAL A 529 0.55 1.55 23.57
N LEU A 530 0.08 0.30 23.54
CA LEU A 530 -1.06 -0.12 22.72
C LEU A 530 -2.01 -0.95 23.58
N HIS A 531 -3.29 -0.65 23.49
CA HIS A 531 -4.39 -1.50 23.93
C HIS A 531 -5.04 -2.13 22.70
N ARG A 532 -4.93 -3.46 22.59
CA ARG A 532 -5.50 -4.23 21.49
C ARG A 532 -6.17 -5.50 22.03
N PRO A 533 -7.48 -5.45 22.34
CA PRO A 533 -8.21 -6.63 22.78
C PRO A 533 -8.23 -7.71 21.69
N LEU A 534 -8.31 -8.96 22.09
CA LEU A 534 -8.48 -10.06 21.16
C LEU A 534 -9.86 -9.97 20.48
N ASP A 535 -9.91 -10.22 19.17
CA ASP A 535 -11.14 -10.21 18.38
C ASP A 535 -11.93 -8.90 18.46
N SER A 536 -11.22 -7.79 18.65
CA SER A 536 -11.83 -6.45 18.67
C SER A 536 -11.55 -5.71 17.38
N PRO A 537 -12.55 -5.10 16.73
CA PRO A 537 -12.31 -4.26 15.56
C PRO A 537 -11.60 -2.94 15.90
N PHE A 538 -11.34 -2.67 17.18
CA PHE A 538 -10.73 -1.45 17.65
C PHE A 538 -9.45 -1.71 18.43
N ALA A 539 -8.40 -0.95 18.12
CA ALA A 539 -7.23 -0.81 18.96
C ALA A 539 -6.89 0.67 19.14
N ILE A 540 -6.31 1.01 20.28
CA ILE A 540 -5.89 2.38 20.57
C ILE A 540 -4.48 2.39 21.16
N GLY A 541 -3.64 3.31 20.68
CA GLY A 541 -2.27 3.44 21.17
C GLY A 541 -1.84 4.88 21.29
N ALA A 542 -0.71 5.06 21.97
CA ALA A 542 -0.04 6.36 22.07
C ALA A 542 1.47 6.14 21.96
N ASP A 543 2.15 7.05 21.27
CA ASP A 543 3.60 7.12 21.23
C ASP A 543 4.11 8.51 21.60
N VAL A 544 5.31 8.55 22.17
CA VAL A 544 6.03 9.77 22.46
C VAL A 544 7.51 9.56 22.18
N ASN A 545 8.13 10.55 21.55
CA ASN A 545 9.52 10.49 21.14
C ASN A 545 10.21 11.84 21.42
N TRP A 546 11.42 11.81 21.94
CA TRP A 546 12.37 12.89 21.88
C TRP A 546 13.44 12.56 20.87
N VAL A 547 13.64 13.43 19.87
CA VAL A 547 14.56 13.19 18.78
C VAL A 547 15.39 14.41 18.46
N ARG A 548 16.64 14.16 18.02
CA ARG A 548 17.56 15.16 17.54
C ARG A 548 17.99 14.81 16.12
N GLN A 549 18.11 15.83 15.28
CA GLN A 549 18.52 15.66 13.88
C GLN A 549 19.98 15.22 13.81
N ARG A 550 20.27 14.21 12.99
CA ARG A 550 21.60 13.70 12.73
C ARG A 550 22.31 14.57 11.71
N ASP A 551 23.64 14.48 11.71
CA ASP A 551 24.42 15.09 10.64
C ASP A 551 24.24 14.39 9.30
N PHE A 552 24.49 15.11 8.20
CA PHE A 552 24.28 14.62 6.82
C PHE A 552 25.12 13.38 6.49
N GLU A 553 26.32 13.25 7.06
CA GLU A 553 27.19 12.08 6.87
C GLU A 553 26.66 10.79 7.51
N GLN A 554 25.54 10.85 8.22
CA GLN A 554 24.84 9.71 8.82
C GLN A 554 25.71 8.89 9.81
N GLY A 555 26.70 9.54 10.41
CA GLY A 555 27.51 9.02 11.51
C GLY A 555 26.83 9.17 12.87
N PHE A 556 27.62 9.48 13.90
CA PHE A 556 27.13 9.72 15.27
C PHE A 556 27.00 11.21 15.61
N GLU A 557 27.37 12.09 14.70
CA GLU A 557 27.29 13.53 14.89
C GLU A 557 25.83 14.01 14.75
N MET A 558 25.49 15.09 15.47
CA MET A 558 24.14 15.62 15.57
C MET A 558 24.14 17.11 15.20
N ARG A 559 23.07 17.53 14.55
CA ARG A 559 22.74 18.94 14.26
C ARG A 559 22.06 19.57 15.47
N ASP A 560 21.74 20.85 15.38
CA ASP A 560 21.18 21.62 16.50
C ASP A 560 19.68 21.43 16.71
N TYR A 561 18.95 20.93 15.69
CA TYR A 561 17.51 20.75 15.79
C TYR A 561 17.13 19.52 16.62
N ASP A 562 16.31 19.73 17.64
CA ASP A 562 15.68 18.67 18.41
C ASP A 562 14.18 18.99 18.68
N THR A 563 13.40 17.94 18.85
CA THR A 563 11.96 18.12 19.09
C THR A 563 11.35 16.93 19.85
N TRP A 564 10.20 17.19 20.46
CA TRP A 564 9.29 16.17 20.94
C TRP A 564 8.22 15.93 19.87
N THR A 565 7.98 14.68 19.52
CA THR A 565 6.90 14.25 18.62
C THR A 565 6.12 13.09 19.25
N GLY A 566 4.85 12.95 18.94
CA GLY A 566 4.05 11.83 19.45
C GLY A 566 2.60 11.96 19.04
N HIS A 567 1.93 10.81 19.01
CA HIS A 567 0.58 10.69 18.48
C HIS A 567 -0.29 9.79 19.35
N LEU A 568 -1.56 10.12 19.42
CA LEU A 568 -2.63 9.19 19.77
C LEU A 568 -3.09 8.52 18.49
N ASN A 569 -3.16 7.20 18.51
CA ASN A 569 -3.46 6.39 17.32
C ASN A 569 -4.69 5.52 17.60
N ALA A 570 -5.67 5.57 16.71
CA ALA A 570 -6.81 4.66 16.68
C ALA A 570 -6.73 3.79 15.43
N TYR A 571 -6.97 2.52 15.59
CA TYR A 571 -7.01 1.52 14.52
C TYR A 571 -8.41 0.92 14.50
N ILE A 572 -9.06 0.91 13.34
CA ILE A 572 -10.45 0.53 13.17
C ILE A 572 -10.55 -0.44 12.00
N GLU A 573 -10.78 -1.72 12.29
CA GLU A 573 -11.19 -2.69 11.29
C GLU A 573 -12.66 -2.45 10.99
N THR A 574 -12.94 -1.84 9.84
CA THR A 574 -14.28 -1.30 9.55
C THR A 574 -15.35 -2.37 9.38
N GLY A 575 -14.93 -3.62 9.14
CA GLY A 575 -15.84 -4.73 8.76
C GLY A 575 -16.49 -4.53 7.39
N PHE A 576 -16.02 -3.55 6.62
CA PHE A 576 -16.51 -3.25 5.28
C PHE A 576 -15.34 -3.37 4.28
N GLU A 577 -15.46 -4.28 3.32
CA GLU A 577 -14.46 -4.49 2.24
C GLU A 577 -13.01 -4.66 2.74
N ASP A 578 -12.83 -5.26 3.92
CA ASP A 578 -11.52 -5.46 4.57
C ASP A 578 -10.69 -4.18 4.71
N ILE A 579 -11.37 -3.05 4.88
CA ILE A 579 -10.74 -1.75 5.04
C ILE A 579 -10.33 -1.55 6.50
N LEU A 580 -9.03 -1.31 6.70
CA LEU A 580 -8.45 -0.83 7.94
C LEU A 580 -8.32 0.70 7.88
N ALA A 581 -8.92 1.41 8.81
CA ALA A 581 -8.73 2.85 9.02
C ALA A 581 -7.80 3.08 10.21
N LYS A 582 -6.73 3.88 9.98
CA LYS A 582 -5.82 4.34 11.03
C LYS A 582 -5.96 5.84 11.15
N VAL A 583 -6.31 6.32 12.33
CA VAL A 583 -6.42 7.75 12.64
C VAL A 583 -5.36 8.09 13.67
N SER A 584 -4.56 9.11 13.39
CA SER A 584 -3.51 9.57 14.28
C SER A 584 -3.63 11.06 14.49
N VAL A 585 -3.59 11.53 15.74
CA VAL A 585 -3.56 12.96 16.05
C VAL A 585 -2.40 13.24 16.99
N GLY A 586 -1.67 14.35 16.73
CA GLY A 586 -0.51 14.66 17.55
C GLY A 586 0.42 15.69 16.95
N ARG A 587 1.66 15.71 17.48
CA ARG A 587 2.71 16.63 17.08
C ARG A 587 3.71 15.93 16.18
N TYR A 588 3.97 16.54 15.03
CA TYR A 588 4.87 16.07 13.99
C TYR A 588 6.32 16.54 14.19
N LEU A 589 7.24 16.11 13.31
CA LEU A 589 8.66 16.36 13.46
C LEU A 589 9.06 17.84 13.32
N ALA A 590 8.38 18.59 12.46
CA ALA A 590 8.63 20.03 12.31
C ALA A 590 8.05 20.88 13.47
N GLY A 591 7.34 20.25 14.39
CA GLY A 591 6.74 20.90 15.55
C GLY A 591 5.26 21.24 15.36
N ASP A 592 4.76 21.10 14.16
CA ASP A 592 3.36 21.28 13.76
C ASP A 592 2.45 20.23 14.43
N VAL A 593 1.16 20.57 14.55
CA VAL A 593 0.15 19.72 15.21
C VAL A 593 -0.98 19.45 14.23
N GLY A 594 -1.47 18.21 14.21
CA GLY A 594 -2.51 17.86 13.27
C GLY A 594 -2.97 16.41 13.36
N GLY A 595 -3.53 15.90 12.26
CA GLY A 595 -4.04 14.55 12.17
C GLY A 595 -3.72 13.87 10.84
N THR A 596 -3.51 12.57 10.90
CA THR A 596 -3.37 11.68 9.72
C THR A 596 -4.50 10.68 9.68
N LEU A 597 -5.12 10.52 8.52
CA LEU A 597 -6.00 9.41 8.18
C LEU A 597 -5.28 8.52 7.17
N ASP A 598 -5.17 7.22 7.47
CA ASP A 598 -4.64 6.20 6.57
C ASP A 598 -5.72 5.12 6.38
N LEU A 599 -6.12 4.90 5.14
CA LEU A 599 -7.07 3.88 4.75
C LEU A 599 -6.36 2.83 3.90
N SER A 600 -6.49 1.57 4.28
CA SER A 600 -5.90 0.46 3.51
C SER A 600 -6.84 -0.72 3.41
N ARG A 601 -6.75 -1.44 2.29
CA ARG A 601 -7.40 -2.72 2.06
C ARG A 601 -6.36 -3.81 1.85
N GLU A 602 -6.57 -4.97 2.44
CA GLU A 602 -5.80 -6.18 2.16
C GLU A 602 -6.66 -7.14 1.35
N PHE A 603 -6.11 -7.64 0.22
CA PHE A 603 -6.73 -8.65 -0.61
C PHE A 603 -6.38 -10.06 -0.11
N ASP A 604 -7.14 -11.08 -0.51
CA ASP A 604 -6.88 -12.49 -0.16
C ASP A 604 -5.46 -12.95 -0.58
N SER A 605 -4.91 -12.37 -1.63
CA SER A 605 -3.50 -12.55 -2.02
C SER A 605 -2.50 -12.09 -0.96
N GLY A 606 -2.94 -11.29 0.02
CA GLY A 606 -2.12 -10.59 1.01
C GLY A 606 -1.51 -9.29 0.48
N VAL A 607 -1.82 -8.89 -0.75
CA VAL A 607 -1.45 -7.56 -1.24
C VAL A 607 -2.29 -6.52 -0.52
N ARG A 608 -1.61 -5.52 0.08
CA ARG A 608 -2.28 -4.41 0.76
C ARG A 608 -2.11 -3.13 -0.05
N VAL A 609 -3.19 -2.44 -0.34
CA VAL A 609 -3.21 -1.13 -0.98
C VAL A 609 -3.72 -0.09 0.00
N GLY A 610 -3.14 1.09 0.01
CA GLY A 610 -3.57 2.14 0.93
C GLY A 610 -3.21 3.54 0.47
N ALA A 611 -3.90 4.50 1.07
CA ALA A 611 -3.66 5.92 0.88
C ALA A 611 -3.78 6.64 2.23
N TRP A 612 -2.98 7.68 2.40
CA TRP A 612 -3.00 8.48 3.61
C TRP A 612 -3.01 9.98 3.27
N GLY A 613 -3.64 10.74 4.14
CA GLY A 613 -3.64 12.19 4.13
C GLY A 613 -3.38 12.74 5.53
N THR A 614 -2.55 13.77 5.63
CA THR A 614 -2.18 14.46 6.86
C THR A 614 -2.55 15.92 6.75
N TRP A 615 -3.24 16.45 7.75
CA TRP A 615 -3.60 17.86 7.88
C TRP A 615 -2.99 18.39 9.17
N THR A 616 -2.26 19.50 9.08
CA THR A 616 -1.63 20.15 10.23
C THR A 616 -1.92 21.63 10.25
N ASP A 617 -1.56 22.27 11.36
CA ASP A 617 -1.59 23.74 11.54
C ASP A 617 -0.37 24.46 10.92
N ALA A 618 0.43 23.73 10.12
CA ALA A 618 1.41 24.36 9.24
C ALA A 618 0.63 25.17 8.19
N ASP A 619 0.61 26.48 8.35
CA ASP A 619 -0.18 27.41 7.56
C ASP A 619 0.42 27.61 6.16
N ASP A 620 -0.40 28.09 5.21
CA ASP A 620 0.02 28.43 3.85
C ASP A 620 1.08 29.55 3.82
N ASP A 621 1.13 30.37 4.86
CA ASP A 621 2.16 31.40 5.06
C ASP A 621 3.59 30.84 5.12
N PHE A 622 3.75 29.53 5.41
CA PHE A 622 5.04 28.84 5.48
C PHE A 622 5.49 28.21 4.16
N GLY A 623 4.74 28.41 3.09
CA GLY A 623 5.17 27.94 1.77
C GLY A 623 5.08 26.43 1.54
N GLU A 624 4.60 25.64 2.49
CA GLU A 624 4.48 24.17 2.35
C GLU A 624 3.04 23.65 2.30
N GLY A 625 2.05 24.47 2.71
CA GLY A 625 0.66 24.06 2.88
C GLY A 625 0.44 23.04 4.01
N GLY A 626 -0.71 23.08 4.65
CA GLY A 626 -1.06 22.21 5.78
C GLY A 626 -1.48 20.78 5.41
N PHE A 627 -1.29 20.33 4.15
CA PHE A 627 -1.77 19.03 3.68
C PHE A 627 -0.68 18.20 3.00
N ASP A 628 -0.33 17.03 3.58
CA ASP A 628 0.56 16.01 2.97
C ASP A 628 -0.23 14.72 2.68
N LYS A 629 0.19 13.97 1.67
CA LYS A 629 -0.53 12.78 1.19
C LYS A 629 0.37 11.79 0.48
N GLY A 630 -0.12 10.56 0.38
CA GLY A 630 0.55 9.53 -0.39
C GLY A 630 -0.31 8.29 -0.55
N LEU A 631 0.19 7.38 -1.37
CA LEU A 631 -0.39 6.06 -1.56
C LEU A 631 0.71 5.00 -1.52
N TYR A 632 0.32 3.78 -1.21
CA TYR A 632 1.24 2.66 -1.15
C TYR A 632 0.60 1.34 -1.57
N VAL A 633 1.44 0.43 -2.05
CA VAL A 633 1.10 -0.97 -2.30
C VAL A 633 2.14 -1.83 -1.62
N SER A 634 1.72 -2.74 -0.76
CA SER A 634 2.57 -3.72 -0.10
C SER A 634 2.31 -5.09 -0.69
N PHE A 635 3.35 -5.72 -1.19
CA PHE A 635 3.31 -7.04 -1.82
C PHE A 635 3.93 -8.06 -0.88
N PRO A 636 3.23 -9.13 -0.50
CA PRO A 636 3.86 -10.25 0.17
C PRO A 636 4.83 -10.92 -0.80
N LEU A 637 6.07 -11.17 -0.35
CA LEU A 637 7.11 -11.74 -1.23
C LEU A 637 6.77 -13.16 -1.70
N ASP A 638 5.99 -13.89 -0.93
CA ASP A 638 5.54 -15.21 -1.31
C ASP A 638 4.55 -15.21 -2.51
N ALA A 639 3.94 -14.07 -2.85
CA ALA A 639 3.17 -13.93 -4.09
C ALA A 639 4.03 -14.08 -5.36
N PHE A 640 5.35 -13.89 -5.24
CA PHE A 640 6.31 -14.00 -6.35
C PHE A 640 7.21 -15.23 -6.27
N PHE A 641 7.37 -15.81 -5.08
CA PHE A 641 8.27 -16.94 -4.85
C PHE A 641 7.51 -18.23 -4.64
N THR A 642 8.13 -19.35 -5.04
CA THR A 642 7.59 -20.70 -4.86
C THR A 642 7.74 -21.23 -3.42
N ARG A 643 8.30 -20.46 -2.51
CA ARG A 643 8.40 -20.74 -1.09
C ARG A 643 7.58 -19.72 -0.32
N SER A 644 6.86 -20.18 0.69
CA SER A 644 6.12 -19.31 1.60
C SER A 644 7.05 -18.41 2.39
N SER A 645 6.60 -17.18 2.65
CA SER A 645 7.34 -16.16 3.41
C SER A 645 6.39 -15.15 3.99
N ARG A 646 6.63 -14.69 5.19
CA ARG A 646 5.90 -13.57 5.84
C ARG A 646 6.46 -12.20 5.46
N SER A 647 7.56 -12.15 4.71
CA SER A 647 8.17 -10.90 4.29
C SER A 647 7.34 -10.21 3.22
N ALA A 648 7.30 -8.88 3.26
CA ALA A 648 6.64 -8.06 2.27
C ALA A 648 7.57 -6.96 1.75
N ALA A 649 7.30 -6.49 0.53
CA ALA A 649 7.93 -5.32 -0.08
C ALA A 649 6.87 -4.25 -0.30
N THR A 650 7.15 -3.01 0.12
CA THR A 650 6.21 -1.90 -0.02
C THR A 650 6.73 -0.86 -1.01
N LEU A 651 5.92 -0.52 -1.98
CA LEU A 651 6.09 0.63 -2.87
C LEU A 651 5.22 1.77 -2.33
N ALA A 652 5.83 2.90 -2.02
CA ALA A 652 5.11 4.07 -1.57
C ALA A 652 5.39 5.27 -2.49
N TRP A 653 4.33 5.99 -2.84
CA TRP A 653 4.39 7.21 -3.65
C TRP A 653 4.00 8.40 -2.78
N ARG A 654 4.94 9.32 -2.63
CA ARG A 654 4.72 10.61 -1.99
C ARG A 654 5.01 11.69 -3.03
N PRO A 655 4.03 12.52 -3.41
CA PRO A 655 4.20 13.46 -4.55
C PRO A 655 5.22 14.56 -4.26
N LEU A 656 5.32 15.00 -3.02
CA LEU A 656 6.25 16.04 -2.59
C LEU A 656 6.95 15.62 -1.30
N THR A 657 8.21 16.02 -1.14
CA THR A 657 8.91 15.91 0.13
C THR A 657 8.60 17.16 0.93
N ARG A 658 7.85 17.02 2.02
CA ARG A 658 7.39 18.11 2.87
C ARG A 658 7.90 17.96 4.29
N ASP A 659 8.12 19.09 4.97
CA ASP A 659 8.46 19.14 6.39
C ASP A 659 7.20 19.16 7.27
N GLY A 660 6.15 19.87 6.86
CA GLY A 660 4.84 19.82 7.52
C GLY A 660 4.18 18.44 7.43
N GLY A 661 3.61 17.96 8.53
CA GLY A 661 3.02 16.63 8.64
C GLY A 661 4.01 15.47 8.65
N ALA A 662 5.31 15.74 8.71
CA ALA A 662 6.34 14.72 8.68
C ALA A 662 6.39 13.90 9.98
N ARG A 663 6.28 12.57 9.86
CA ARG A 663 6.34 11.64 11.00
C ARG A 663 7.74 11.03 11.14
N LEU A 664 8.11 10.70 12.40
CA LEU A 664 9.31 9.92 12.67
C LEU A 664 9.21 8.53 12.04
N GLY A 665 10.24 8.14 11.29
CA GLY A 665 10.39 6.79 10.75
C GLY A 665 10.73 5.81 11.87
N ARG A 666 9.75 5.06 12.38
CA ARG A 666 9.95 4.05 13.41
C ARG A 666 10.10 2.66 12.78
N ARG A 667 11.15 1.95 13.14
CA ARG A 667 11.42 0.59 12.63
C ARG A 667 10.38 -0.42 13.09
N TYR A 668 9.88 -0.28 14.32
CA TYR A 668 8.89 -1.17 14.92
C TYR A 668 7.69 -0.36 15.42
N ARG A 669 6.50 -0.96 15.32
CA ARG A 669 5.25 -0.44 15.86
C ARG A 669 4.49 -1.57 16.54
N LEU A 670 3.92 -1.32 17.70
CA LEU A 670 3.20 -2.35 18.45
C LEU A 670 1.99 -2.90 17.70
N TYR A 671 1.31 -2.06 16.90
CA TYR A 671 0.16 -2.53 16.12
C TYR A 671 0.57 -3.61 15.11
N ASP A 672 1.67 -3.39 14.38
CA ASP A 672 2.17 -4.35 13.39
C ASP A 672 2.72 -5.62 14.08
N MET A 673 3.39 -5.48 15.24
CA MET A 673 3.91 -6.60 16.02
C MET A 673 2.82 -7.44 16.70
N THR A 674 1.61 -6.95 16.77
CA THR A 674 0.46 -7.65 17.40
C THR A 674 -0.61 -8.06 16.37
N GLU A 675 -0.25 -8.18 15.09
CA GLU A 675 -1.17 -8.50 14.00
C GLU A 675 -1.96 -9.78 14.24
N GLU A 676 -1.34 -10.82 14.81
CA GLU A 676 -1.96 -12.11 15.14
C GLU A 676 -3.10 -12.03 16.17
N ARG A 677 -3.37 -10.85 16.73
CA ARG A 677 -4.54 -10.61 17.59
C ARG A 677 -5.86 -10.47 16.82
N ASN A 678 -5.80 -10.23 15.51
CA ASN A 678 -6.96 -10.25 14.65
C ASN A 678 -7.34 -11.70 14.31
N LEU A 679 -8.57 -12.11 14.66
CA LEU A 679 -9.08 -13.45 14.38
C LEU A 679 -9.77 -13.56 13.01
N THR A 680 -10.12 -12.45 12.36
CA THR A 680 -10.76 -12.48 11.04
C THR A 680 -9.89 -13.20 10.00
N PRO A 681 -8.61 -12.82 9.75
CA PRO A 681 -7.76 -13.55 8.80
C PRO A 681 -7.49 -15.00 9.20
N TYR A 682 -7.51 -15.29 10.53
CA TYR A 682 -7.40 -16.66 11.03
C TYR A 682 -8.58 -17.52 10.59
N TRP A 683 -9.81 -17.05 10.77
CA TRP A 683 -10.99 -17.84 10.42
C TRP A 683 -11.24 -17.91 8.91
N ASP A 684 -10.91 -16.85 8.17
CA ASP A 684 -10.99 -16.84 6.70
C ASP A 684 -9.98 -17.80 6.08
N GLY A 685 -8.80 -17.89 6.70
CA GLY A 685 -7.74 -18.79 6.28
C GLY A 685 -7.86 -20.23 6.81
N TYR A 686 -8.93 -20.60 7.52
CA TYR A 686 -9.08 -21.93 8.11
C TYR A 686 -8.87 -23.12 7.14
N PRO A 687 -9.29 -23.08 5.86
CA PRO A 687 -9.02 -24.15 4.91
C PRO A 687 -7.53 -24.53 4.78
N ALA A 688 -6.62 -23.58 4.98
CA ALA A 688 -5.18 -23.82 4.94
C ALA A 688 -4.63 -24.70 6.08
N THR A 689 -5.42 -24.97 7.12
CA THR A 689 -5.08 -25.95 8.18
C THR A 689 -4.67 -27.30 7.61
N TRP A 690 -5.17 -27.65 6.43
CA TRP A 690 -4.99 -28.94 5.79
C TRP A 690 -3.90 -28.97 4.72
N GLU A 691 -3.31 -27.81 4.38
CA GLU A 691 -2.24 -27.62 3.41
C GLU A 691 -0.85 -27.76 4.10
#